data_f75ad07ca283c4e34781bfc9e39e4c3f
#
_entry.id   f75ad07ca283c4e34781bfc9e39e4c3f
#
_cell.length_a   1.000
_cell.length_b   1.000
_cell.length_c   1.000
_cell.angle_alpha   90.00
_cell.angle_beta   90.00
_cell.angle_gamma   90.00
#
_symmetry.space_group_name_H-M   'P 1'
#
loop_
_entity.id
_entity.type
_entity.pdbx_description
1 polymer ?
#
loop_
_entity_poly.entity_id
_entity_poly.type
_entity_poly.pdbx_seq_one_letter_code
_entity_poly.pdbx_strand_id
1 'polypeptide(L)'
;VTKGSLDGLALVRSDADRPLEAHEVRIAVRAAGLNFRDVLITLGVYPGDAPLGSEAAGVVLETGSDVTDLAPGDRVMGLVLESFGTAAVADGRMVARMPEGWSFEQAAAVPVVYLTAYYGLVELGQLVAGERVLVHSAAGGVGMAAVQLAAHLGAEVYATASPSKWDAVKALGVPAERIASSRDLEFAEAFARVTGGAGMDVVLDALAGEFVDASLGLLPRGGRFLEMGKADIRDPEVVAEAHPGVRYRAFDLFEVSPERLGRMLGEIVELFAAGVLSHAPVRAWDVRRYAEAFRFLREGRNTGKVVFTVPGPLDADGAVLVTGGTGGLGALVARHLVMSGGARYLVLASRRGLEAPGAGELVAELEAAGGRVRVVACDVADRAQLTELLGSLDVPLSGVVHAAGVLDDGVVTSLTSDQLDRVMRPKVDAALLLDELTAGMELRSFVLFSSVAALIGNPGQGNYAAANAVLDALAARRRAQGRAAVSLAWGLWAVETGMTGELGSTDLTRLNRLGLQPLATELGLELLDAAQRVDAALVAPVQLDLASIRAQAREGMAPPLLAGLVRVQARQTRAASAGGSLAARLAQVGPEDWEQVTLDLVTAQVAAVLGHASASSLDPGRAFKELGFDSLSAVELRNRLSQATGLKLPTTLVFDHPTAIAVTRYMIPVAMPGAAPSSSSRSSEENEIREVLTSIPIGRLRATGLLDALLELVNNASENGSPTEDSAASIDDMDAAALIRLTEETAV
;
A
#
# COMPACT_ATOMS: atom_id res chain seq x y z
N VAL A 1 -2.33 -12.03 24.56
CA VAL A 1 -0.90 -12.03 24.16
C VAL A 1 -0.24 -13.28 24.75
N THR A 2 0.29 -14.14 23.91
CA THR A 2 1.13 -15.26 24.39
C THR A 2 2.51 -14.69 24.68
N LYS A 3 2.85 -14.48 25.97
CA LYS A 3 4.17 -13.98 26.39
C LYS A 3 5.30 -14.92 25.89
N GLY A 4 6.42 -14.37 25.51
CA GLY A 4 7.62 -15.09 25.10
C GLY A 4 8.00 -14.98 23.62
N SER A 5 7.14 -14.47 22.75
CA SER A 5 7.41 -14.26 21.32
C SER A 5 6.69 -13.03 20.79
N LEU A 6 7.34 -12.30 19.87
CA LEU A 6 6.69 -11.20 19.14
C LEU A 6 5.58 -11.69 18.20
N ASP A 7 5.61 -12.95 17.79
CA ASP A 7 4.57 -13.54 16.93
C ASP A 7 3.25 -13.80 17.68
N GLY A 8 3.26 -13.72 19.01
CA GLY A 8 2.08 -13.81 19.88
C GLY A 8 1.31 -12.49 20.04
N LEU A 9 1.79 -11.40 19.45
CA LEU A 9 1.10 -10.10 19.46
C LEU A 9 -0.11 -10.13 18.53
N ALA A 10 -1.22 -9.58 19.01
CA ALA A 10 -2.43 -9.40 18.21
C ALA A 10 -3.19 -8.16 18.68
N LEU A 11 -3.89 -7.49 17.78
CA LEU A 11 -4.86 -6.47 18.13
C LEU A 11 -6.11 -7.17 18.68
N VAL A 12 -6.55 -6.77 19.87
CA VAL A 12 -7.73 -7.28 20.55
C VAL A 12 -8.69 -6.14 20.85
N ARG A 13 -9.95 -6.47 21.15
CA ARG A 13 -10.91 -5.46 21.59
C ARG A 13 -10.42 -4.80 22.88
N SER A 14 -10.42 -3.46 22.90
CA SER A 14 -10.09 -2.65 24.07
C SER A 14 -11.31 -2.50 24.99
N ASP A 15 -11.06 -2.32 26.28
CA ASP A 15 -12.07 -1.99 27.31
C ASP A 15 -12.18 -0.47 27.54
N ALA A 16 -11.69 0.32 26.58
CA ALA A 16 -11.69 1.78 26.66
C ALA A 16 -13.10 2.41 26.71
N ASP A 17 -14.14 1.67 26.36
CA ASP A 17 -15.54 2.14 26.38
C ASP A 17 -16.20 2.07 27.78
N ARG A 18 -15.52 1.55 28.81
CA ARG A 18 -16.04 1.49 30.18
C ARG A 18 -16.38 2.89 30.73
N PRO A 19 -17.31 3.03 31.66
CA PRO A 19 -17.54 4.31 32.34
C PRO A 19 -16.26 4.88 32.97
N LEU A 20 -16.10 6.20 32.92
CA LEU A 20 -14.96 6.89 33.54
C LEU A 20 -15.12 7.01 35.06
N GLU A 21 -13.99 6.88 35.76
CA GLU A 21 -13.90 7.34 37.16
C GLU A 21 -13.80 8.87 37.22
N ALA A 22 -14.01 9.45 38.39
CA ALA A 22 -14.10 10.90 38.54
C ALA A 22 -12.84 11.67 38.04
N HIS A 23 -11.67 11.08 38.18
CA HIS A 23 -10.38 11.67 37.83
C HIS A 23 -9.87 11.25 36.46
N GLU A 24 -10.63 10.47 35.71
CA GLU A 24 -10.18 9.91 34.43
C GLU A 24 -10.60 10.74 33.21
N VAL A 25 -9.84 10.59 32.15
CA VAL A 25 -10.14 11.13 30.81
C VAL A 25 -10.09 10.02 29.78
N ARG A 26 -11.04 10.04 28.85
CA ARG A 26 -11.02 9.18 27.66
C ARG A 26 -10.41 9.94 26.49
N ILE A 27 -9.42 9.37 25.86
CA ILE A 27 -8.65 9.99 24.79
C ILE A 27 -8.83 9.19 23.50
N ALA A 28 -9.24 9.85 22.41
CA ALA A 28 -9.08 9.33 21.07
C ALA A 28 -7.59 9.38 20.70
N VAL A 29 -6.92 8.25 20.77
CA VAL A 29 -5.49 8.16 20.52
C VAL A 29 -5.21 8.43 19.02
N ARG A 30 -4.20 9.25 18.77
CA ARG A 30 -3.70 9.57 17.41
C ARG A 30 -2.30 9.03 17.19
N ALA A 31 -1.49 9.08 18.21
CA ALA A 31 -0.17 8.51 18.22
C ALA A 31 0.16 7.95 19.60
N ALA A 32 0.94 6.89 19.67
CA ALA A 32 1.39 6.25 20.90
C ALA A 32 2.88 5.90 20.84
N GLY A 33 3.62 6.20 21.91
CA GLY A 33 5.05 5.90 21.96
C GLY A 33 5.30 4.43 22.25
N LEU A 34 6.14 3.80 21.44
CA LEU A 34 6.64 2.44 21.69
C LEU A 34 7.94 2.52 22.50
N ASN A 35 7.98 1.78 23.61
CA ASN A 35 9.08 1.75 24.54
C ASN A 35 9.75 0.37 24.62
N PHE A 36 11.01 0.31 25.04
CA PHE A 36 11.70 -0.96 25.20
C PHE A 36 11.04 -1.83 26.30
N ARG A 37 10.36 -1.19 27.26
CA ARG A 37 9.48 -1.83 28.23
C ARG A 37 8.44 -2.74 27.56
N ASP A 38 7.82 -2.27 26.47
CA ASP A 38 6.79 -3.05 25.74
C ASP A 38 7.40 -4.30 25.09
N VAL A 39 8.65 -4.20 24.62
CA VAL A 39 9.40 -5.35 24.12
C VAL A 39 9.67 -6.36 25.22
N LEU A 40 10.11 -5.90 26.40
CA LEU A 40 10.37 -6.78 27.57
C LEU A 40 9.08 -7.46 28.05
N ILE A 41 7.95 -6.73 28.10
CA ILE A 41 6.64 -7.32 28.47
C ILE A 41 6.25 -8.42 27.47
N THR A 42 6.40 -8.17 26.17
CA THR A 42 6.06 -9.14 25.12
C THR A 42 6.91 -10.39 25.20
N LEU A 43 8.19 -10.23 25.52
CA LEU A 43 9.12 -11.35 25.69
C LEU A 43 8.98 -12.07 27.06
N GLY A 44 8.13 -11.56 27.96
CA GLY A 44 7.94 -12.15 29.30
C GLY A 44 9.10 -11.93 30.26
N VAL A 45 9.99 -10.96 29.96
CA VAL A 45 11.18 -10.63 30.78
C VAL A 45 10.87 -9.47 31.77
N TYR A 46 9.83 -8.67 31.51
CA TYR A 46 9.44 -7.57 32.38
C TYR A 46 8.86 -8.13 33.69
N PRO A 47 9.25 -7.61 34.87
CA PRO A 47 8.74 -8.07 36.17
C PRO A 47 7.24 -7.78 36.32
N GLY A 48 6.48 -8.79 36.73
CA GLY A 48 5.04 -8.67 36.97
C GLY A 48 4.15 -8.63 35.73
N ASP A 49 2.89 -8.34 35.96
CA ASP A 49 1.91 -8.10 34.88
C ASP A 49 1.81 -6.60 34.61
N ALA A 50 2.08 -6.23 33.36
CA ALA A 50 2.01 -4.86 32.88
C ALA A 50 1.36 -4.81 31.50
N PRO A 51 0.50 -3.81 31.24
CA PRO A 51 -0.10 -3.63 29.93
C PRO A 51 0.91 -3.08 28.93
N LEU A 52 0.62 -3.33 27.64
CA LEU A 52 1.37 -2.73 26.51
C LEU A 52 0.87 -1.31 26.26
N GLY A 53 1.80 -0.43 25.88
CA GLY A 53 1.52 0.99 25.70
C GLY A 53 1.55 1.75 27.02
N SER A 54 2.30 2.85 27.05
CA SER A 54 2.56 3.61 28.28
C SER A 54 2.39 5.11 28.10
N GLU A 55 2.29 5.58 26.85
CA GLU A 55 2.16 7.00 26.53
C GLU A 55 1.41 7.19 25.20
N ALA A 56 0.69 8.29 25.11
CA ALA A 56 -0.01 8.67 23.90
C ALA A 56 -0.15 10.18 23.75
N ALA A 57 -0.52 10.56 22.54
CA ALA A 57 -1.07 11.87 22.20
C ALA A 57 -2.38 11.65 21.43
N GLY A 58 -3.36 12.52 21.68
CA GLY A 58 -4.68 12.37 21.08
C GLY A 58 -5.60 13.55 21.41
N VAL A 59 -6.90 13.30 21.29
CA VAL A 59 -7.95 14.29 21.54
C VAL A 59 -8.86 13.75 22.65
N VAL A 60 -9.17 14.59 23.63
CA VAL A 60 -10.09 14.25 24.72
C VAL A 60 -11.49 14.03 24.15
N LEU A 61 -12.09 12.88 24.45
CA LEU A 61 -13.48 12.53 24.09
C LEU A 61 -14.43 12.83 25.24
N GLU A 62 -14.02 12.53 26.48
CA GLU A 62 -14.85 12.59 27.68
C GLU A 62 -13.96 12.82 28.90
N THR A 63 -14.47 13.53 29.89
CA THR A 63 -13.80 13.78 31.18
C THR A 63 -14.64 13.34 32.34
N GLY A 64 -14.02 12.78 33.38
CA GLY A 64 -14.64 12.50 34.66
C GLY A 64 -14.95 13.80 35.42
N SER A 65 -15.78 13.70 36.47
CA SER A 65 -16.33 14.85 37.20
C SER A 65 -15.29 15.75 37.88
N ASP A 66 -14.14 15.20 38.27
CA ASP A 66 -13.09 15.90 38.99
C ASP A 66 -12.03 16.52 38.07
N VAL A 67 -12.12 16.25 36.77
CA VAL A 67 -11.22 16.83 35.76
C VAL A 67 -11.76 18.19 35.31
N THR A 68 -11.10 19.26 35.73
CA THR A 68 -11.56 20.65 35.51
C THR A 68 -10.70 21.44 34.54
N ASP A 69 -9.50 20.96 34.23
CA ASP A 69 -8.50 21.63 33.42
C ASP A 69 -8.44 21.12 31.98
N LEU A 70 -9.13 20.02 31.68
CA LEU A 70 -9.28 19.45 30.33
C LEU A 70 -10.74 19.40 29.92
N ALA A 71 -11.00 19.51 28.62
CA ALA A 71 -12.34 19.44 28.04
C ALA A 71 -12.36 18.57 26.77
N PRO A 72 -13.50 17.97 26.41
CA PRO A 72 -13.66 17.31 25.12
C PRO A 72 -13.23 18.22 23.96
N GLY A 73 -12.43 17.68 23.04
CA GLY A 73 -11.82 18.41 21.93
C GLY A 73 -10.38 18.91 22.21
N ASP A 74 -9.93 18.94 23.44
CA ASP A 74 -8.54 19.32 23.77
C ASP A 74 -7.55 18.32 23.17
N ARG A 75 -6.49 18.85 22.57
CA ARG A 75 -5.33 18.06 22.13
C ARG A 75 -4.40 17.83 23.32
N VAL A 76 -4.13 16.58 23.62
CA VAL A 76 -3.41 16.21 24.85
C VAL A 76 -2.31 15.18 24.58
N MET A 77 -1.34 15.13 25.51
CA MET A 77 -0.32 14.09 25.58
C MET A 77 -0.05 13.71 27.04
N GLY A 78 0.40 12.49 27.29
CA GLY A 78 0.70 12.08 28.66
C GLY A 78 1.04 10.60 28.79
N LEU A 79 1.12 10.17 30.05
CA LEU A 79 1.22 8.75 30.39
C LEU A 79 -0.18 8.11 30.30
N VAL A 80 -0.33 7.23 29.34
CA VAL A 80 -1.59 6.58 28.96
C VAL A 80 -1.32 5.09 28.81
N LEU A 81 -1.84 4.30 29.72
CA LEU A 81 -1.73 2.83 29.63
C LEU A 81 -2.66 2.29 28.54
N GLU A 82 -2.31 1.11 28.01
CA GLU A 82 -3.07 0.46 26.92
C GLU A 82 -3.28 1.33 25.68
N SER A 83 -2.32 2.21 25.41
CA SER A 83 -2.43 3.28 24.42
C SER A 83 -2.33 2.84 22.96
N PHE A 84 -2.17 1.54 22.65
CA PHE A 84 -2.02 1.07 21.27
C PHE A 84 -3.36 0.81 20.55
N GLY A 85 -4.45 1.34 21.06
CA GLY A 85 -5.80 1.30 20.50
C GLY A 85 -6.27 2.66 19.98
N THR A 86 -7.47 2.69 19.36
CA THR A 86 -8.11 3.92 18.86
C THR A 86 -8.61 4.84 19.98
N ALA A 87 -8.83 4.29 21.18
CA ALA A 87 -9.15 5.03 22.40
C ALA A 87 -8.44 4.41 23.59
N ALA A 88 -8.15 5.22 24.59
CA ALA A 88 -7.61 4.79 25.88
C ALA A 88 -8.14 5.68 26.99
N VAL A 89 -8.11 5.15 28.23
CA VAL A 89 -8.48 5.88 29.44
C VAL A 89 -7.22 6.16 30.25
N ALA A 90 -7.07 7.39 30.73
CA ALA A 90 -5.92 7.81 31.50
C ALA A 90 -6.38 8.61 32.74
N ASP A 91 -5.54 8.65 33.77
CA ASP A 91 -5.67 9.60 34.86
C ASP A 91 -5.38 11.02 34.32
N GLY A 92 -6.36 11.92 34.43
CA GLY A 92 -6.25 13.30 33.93
C GLY A 92 -5.05 14.07 34.47
N ARG A 93 -4.60 13.73 35.71
CA ARG A 93 -3.43 14.35 36.34
C ARG A 93 -2.10 13.99 35.67
N MET A 94 -2.05 12.91 34.89
CA MET A 94 -0.85 12.47 34.11
C MET A 94 -0.87 12.92 32.66
N VAL A 95 -1.83 13.78 32.31
CA VAL A 95 -2.07 14.25 30.95
C VAL A 95 -1.92 15.78 30.91
N ALA A 96 -1.26 16.30 29.89
CA ALA A 96 -1.10 17.74 29.66
C ALA A 96 -1.61 18.12 28.28
N ARG A 97 -2.05 19.39 28.11
CA ARG A 97 -2.35 19.96 26.79
C ARG A 97 -1.13 19.94 25.91
N MET A 98 -1.30 19.54 24.67
CA MET A 98 -0.22 19.61 23.69
C MET A 98 0.13 21.08 23.38
N PRO A 99 1.42 21.42 23.28
CA PRO A 99 1.84 22.73 22.77
C PRO A 99 1.33 22.96 21.35
N GLU A 100 1.03 24.20 21.03
CA GLU A 100 0.61 24.60 19.70
C GLU A 100 1.71 24.33 18.67
N GLY A 101 1.31 23.84 17.49
CA GLY A 101 2.24 23.49 16.40
C GLY A 101 2.89 22.11 16.49
N TRP A 102 2.71 21.35 17.57
CA TRP A 102 3.22 19.98 17.66
C TRP A 102 2.33 19.02 16.89
N SER A 103 2.94 18.05 16.19
CA SER A 103 2.22 16.89 15.66
C SER A 103 1.93 15.88 16.79
N PHE A 104 0.96 14.98 16.56
CA PHE A 104 0.68 13.92 17.53
C PHE A 104 1.85 12.96 17.72
N GLU A 105 2.62 12.70 16.66
CA GLU A 105 3.82 11.86 16.73
C GLU A 105 4.92 12.50 17.57
N GLN A 106 5.13 13.82 17.42
CA GLN A 106 6.07 14.57 18.24
C GLN A 106 5.64 14.53 19.70
N ALA A 107 4.36 14.77 19.96
CA ALA A 107 3.80 14.77 21.31
C ALA A 107 3.85 13.40 21.99
N ALA A 108 3.51 12.31 21.27
CA ALA A 108 3.59 10.94 21.78
C ALA A 108 5.05 10.45 21.99
N ALA A 109 6.02 11.18 21.50
CA ALA A 109 7.45 10.87 21.68
C ALA A 109 8.08 11.48 22.93
N VAL A 110 7.31 12.25 23.71
CA VAL A 110 7.85 13.06 24.83
C VAL A 110 7.61 12.42 26.21
N PRO A 111 6.40 11.99 26.61
CA PRO A 111 6.09 11.74 28.04
C PRO A 111 7.05 10.77 28.72
N VAL A 112 7.10 9.51 28.26
CA VAL A 112 7.91 8.48 28.96
C VAL A 112 9.40 8.84 28.95
N VAL A 113 9.95 9.25 27.81
CA VAL A 113 11.41 9.39 27.69
C VAL A 113 11.94 10.62 28.43
N TYR A 114 11.21 11.75 28.37
CA TYR A 114 11.63 12.96 29.09
C TYR A 114 11.33 12.89 30.57
N LEU A 115 10.18 12.29 30.97
CA LEU A 115 9.88 12.05 32.39
C LEU A 115 10.89 11.09 33.01
N THR A 116 11.29 10.01 32.33
CA THR A 116 12.30 9.08 32.84
C THR A 116 13.64 9.79 33.04
N ALA A 117 14.08 10.58 32.05
CA ALA A 117 15.31 11.34 32.15
C ALA A 117 15.24 12.41 33.24
N TYR A 118 14.13 13.15 33.34
CA TYR A 118 13.91 14.17 34.35
C TYR A 118 13.90 13.57 35.75
N TYR A 119 13.07 12.54 35.99
CA TYR A 119 12.99 11.86 37.28
C TYR A 119 14.33 11.27 37.70
N GLY A 120 15.03 10.60 36.78
CA GLY A 120 16.36 10.06 37.05
C GLY A 120 17.39 11.15 37.40
N LEU A 121 17.58 12.15 36.55
CA LEU A 121 18.68 13.10 36.71
C LEU A 121 18.37 14.21 37.72
N VAL A 122 17.13 14.75 37.70
CA VAL A 122 16.78 15.90 38.53
C VAL A 122 16.34 15.45 39.94
N GLU A 123 15.39 14.50 40.03
CA GLU A 123 14.81 14.09 41.32
C GLU A 123 15.73 13.13 42.08
N LEU A 124 16.09 12.02 41.47
CA LEU A 124 16.89 10.97 42.14
C LEU A 124 18.37 11.27 42.12
N GLY A 125 18.87 11.68 40.95
CA GLY A 125 20.27 12.02 40.74
C GLY A 125 20.67 13.34 41.39
N GLN A 126 19.77 14.31 41.50
CA GLN A 126 20.07 15.67 41.95
C GLN A 126 21.35 16.23 41.30
N LEU A 127 21.39 16.06 39.97
CA LEU A 127 22.55 16.43 39.14
C LEU A 127 22.77 17.94 39.18
N VAL A 128 23.98 18.38 39.43
CA VAL A 128 24.35 19.79 39.53
C VAL A 128 25.46 20.17 38.54
N ALA A 129 25.58 21.45 38.28
CA ALA A 129 26.60 21.98 37.35
C ALA A 129 28.02 21.54 37.76
N GLY A 130 28.83 21.15 36.76
CA GLY A 130 30.18 20.68 36.92
C GLY A 130 30.33 19.20 37.30
N GLU A 131 29.27 18.50 37.64
CA GLU A 131 29.31 17.04 37.82
C GLU A 131 29.44 16.30 36.48
N ARG A 132 30.01 15.12 36.49
CA ARG A 132 30.14 14.21 35.33
C ARG A 132 29.07 13.18 35.34
N VAL A 133 28.29 13.14 34.27
CA VAL A 133 27.24 12.14 34.12
C VAL A 133 27.51 11.20 32.93
N LEU A 134 27.45 9.90 33.17
CA LEU A 134 27.49 8.91 32.13
C LEU A 134 26.03 8.52 31.73
N VAL A 135 25.70 8.70 30.47
CA VAL A 135 24.41 8.32 29.90
C VAL A 135 24.61 7.14 28.96
N HIS A 136 24.11 5.97 29.34
CA HIS A 136 24.13 4.80 28.49
C HIS A 136 23.03 4.85 27.44
N SER A 137 23.27 4.20 26.27
CA SER A 137 22.31 4.19 25.16
C SER A 137 21.88 5.59 24.70
N ALA A 138 22.81 6.54 24.69
CA ALA A 138 22.58 7.98 24.53
C ALA A 138 21.87 8.38 23.21
N ALA A 139 21.91 7.53 22.18
CA ALA A 139 21.18 7.74 20.92
C ALA A 139 19.74 7.24 20.93
N GLY A 140 19.26 6.61 22.02
CA GLY A 140 17.87 6.22 22.23
C GLY A 140 17.02 7.37 22.77
N GLY A 141 15.70 7.15 22.87
CA GLY A 141 14.78 8.21 23.32
C GLY A 141 15.14 8.81 24.68
N VAL A 142 15.24 7.98 25.73
CA VAL A 142 15.62 8.43 27.09
C VAL A 142 17.03 9.04 27.08
N GLY A 143 17.97 8.40 26.38
CA GLY A 143 19.35 8.89 26.31
C GLY A 143 19.45 10.28 25.70
N MET A 144 18.74 10.55 24.61
CA MET A 144 18.73 11.89 23.98
C MET A 144 18.09 12.95 24.88
N ALA A 145 17.02 12.59 25.62
CA ALA A 145 16.42 13.48 26.60
C ALA A 145 17.38 13.75 27.77
N ALA A 146 18.05 12.72 28.27
CA ALA A 146 19.01 12.82 29.37
C ALA A 146 20.22 13.68 29.01
N VAL A 147 20.77 13.55 27.80
CA VAL A 147 21.90 14.39 27.32
C VAL A 147 21.51 15.86 27.30
N GLN A 148 20.29 16.19 26.78
CA GLN A 148 19.82 17.58 26.74
C GLN A 148 19.59 18.16 28.14
N LEU A 149 18.92 17.38 29.03
CA LEU A 149 18.69 17.81 30.40
C LEU A 149 20.01 18.00 31.19
N ALA A 150 20.93 17.06 31.07
CA ALA A 150 22.24 17.16 31.75
C ALA A 150 23.04 18.36 31.25
N ALA A 151 23.04 18.65 29.96
CA ALA A 151 23.66 19.84 29.39
C ALA A 151 23.00 21.13 29.93
N HIS A 152 21.67 21.17 30.03
CA HIS A 152 20.95 22.31 30.63
C HIS A 152 21.32 22.52 32.09
N LEU A 153 21.49 21.46 32.85
CA LEU A 153 21.91 21.53 34.25
C LEU A 153 23.38 21.88 34.43
N GLY A 154 24.14 22.05 33.35
CA GLY A 154 25.55 22.40 33.35
C GLY A 154 26.50 21.27 33.71
N ALA A 155 26.06 20.02 33.57
CA ALA A 155 26.88 18.84 33.82
C ALA A 155 27.78 18.49 32.62
N GLU A 156 28.90 17.80 32.89
CA GLU A 156 29.74 17.23 31.87
C GLU A 156 29.21 15.85 31.42
N VAL A 157 28.71 15.77 30.18
CA VAL A 157 28.09 14.57 29.67
C VAL A 157 29.12 13.63 29.03
N TYR A 158 29.09 12.36 29.46
CA TYR A 158 29.74 11.22 28.85
C TYR A 158 28.67 10.28 28.33
N ALA A 159 28.86 9.65 27.18
CA ALA A 159 27.82 8.95 26.48
C ALA A 159 28.30 7.62 25.86
N THR A 160 27.49 6.57 25.97
CA THR A 160 27.72 5.37 25.17
C THR A 160 26.63 5.20 24.11
N ALA A 161 27.05 4.86 22.90
CA ALA A 161 26.17 4.52 21.78
C ALA A 161 26.87 3.56 20.82
N SER A 162 26.12 2.84 19.99
CA SER A 162 26.75 2.09 18.89
C SER A 162 27.43 3.03 17.92
N PRO A 163 28.59 2.65 17.34
CA PRO A 163 29.39 3.55 16.49
C PRO A 163 28.62 4.21 15.35
N SER A 164 27.67 3.49 14.74
CA SER A 164 26.80 4.02 13.67
C SER A 164 25.87 5.15 14.08
N LYS A 165 25.75 5.43 15.40
CA LYS A 165 24.86 6.46 15.96
C LYS A 165 25.61 7.61 16.62
N TRP A 166 26.93 7.62 16.60
CA TRP A 166 27.75 8.64 17.25
C TRP A 166 27.45 10.05 16.73
N ASP A 167 27.20 10.19 15.44
CA ASP A 167 26.90 11.52 14.87
C ASP A 167 25.60 12.11 15.44
N ALA A 168 24.62 11.27 15.77
CA ALA A 168 23.41 11.73 16.44
C ALA A 168 23.69 12.22 17.88
N VAL A 169 24.62 11.59 18.59
CA VAL A 169 25.04 12.02 19.94
C VAL A 169 25.88 13.30 19.87
N LYS A 170 26.79 13.41 18.91
CA LYS A 170 27.57 14.64 18.67
C LYS A 170 26.67 15.85 18.33
N ALA A 171 25.58 15.59 17.57
CA ALA A 171 24.61 16.63 17.24
C ALA A 171 23.89 17.23 18.47
N LEU A 172 23.89 16.49 19.60
CA LEU A 172 23.39 16.98 20.89
C LEU A 172 24.45 17.77 21.70
N GLY A 173 25.64 17.98 21.12
CA GLY A 173 26.71 18.77 21.76
C GLY A 173 27.72 17.96 22.57
N VAL A 174 27.64 16.61 22.59
CA VAL A 174 28.61 15.78 23.31
C VAL A 174 29.93 15.71 22.52
N PRO A 175 31.08 16.11 23.09
CA PRO A 175 32.38 16.01 22.43
C PRO A 175 32.78 14.58 22.07
N ALA A 176 33.47 14.39 20.96
CA ALA A 176 33.79 13.05 20.43
C ALA A 176 34.59 12.19 21.42
N GLU A 177 35.50 12.81 22.19
CA GLU A 177 36.32 12.16 23.22
C GLU A 177 35.51 11.67 24.44
N ARG A 178 34.26 12.12 24.58
CA ARG A 178 33.32 11.72 25.62
C ARG A 178 32.26 10.76 25.11
N ILE A 179 32.45 10.21 23.90
CA ILE A 179 31.54 9.20 23.32
C ILE A 179 32.33 7.90 23.16
N ALA A 180 31.75 6.79 23.66
CA ALA A 180 32.32 5.45 23.52
C ALA A 180 31.31 4.44 22.98
N SER A 181 31.81 3.25 22.60
CA SER A 181 30.97 2.16 22.13
C SER A 181 30.09 1.62 23.27
N SER A 182 28.82 1.30 22.96
CA SER A 182 27.91 0.57 23.85
C SER A 182 27.91 -0.94 23.56
N ARG A 183 28.84 -1.44 22.75
CA ARG A 183 28.90 -2.84 22.32
C ARG A 183 30.00 -3.66 22.98
N ASP A 184 30.89 -2.98 23.70
CA ASP A 184 32.03 -3.55 24.38
C ASP A 184 32.27 -2.78 25.69
N LEU A 185 33.20 -3.26 26.53
CA LEU A 185 33.55 -2.67 27.82
C LEU A 185 34.66 -1.59 27.74
N GLU A 186 35.16 -1.29 26.55
CA GLU A 186 36.27 -0.34 26.36
C GLU A 186 35.90 1.08 26.83
N PHE A 187 34.62 1.41 26.94
CA PHE A 187 34.14 2.69 27.46
C PHE A 187 34.68 2.98 28.87
N ALA A 188 34.78 1.94 29.72
CA ALA A 188 35.23 2.14 31.10
C ALA A 188 36.67 2.63 31.16
N GLU A 189 37.60 2.00 30.44
CA GLU A 189 38.99 2.46 30.33
C GLU A 189 39.12 3.80 29.63
N ALA A 190 38.34 4.01 28.55
CA ALA A 190 38.31 5.26 27.79
C ALA A 190 37.93 6.44 28.70
N PHE A 191 36.86 6.30 29.46
CA PHE A 191 36.37 7.36 30.34
C PHE A 191 37.21 7.53 31.58
N ALA A 192 37.80 6.46 32.16
CA ALA A 192 38.78 6.58 33.21
C ALA A 192 40.00 7.39 32.76
N ARG A 193 40.46 7.16 31.55
CA ARG A 193 41.60 7.92 30.96
C ARG A 193 41.24 9.39 30.72
N VAL A 194 40.09 9.68 30.09
CA VAL A 194 39.63 11.05 29.79
C VAL A 194 39.43 11.86 31.06
N THR A 195 38.95 11.22 32.14
CA THR A 195 38.73 11.88 33.42
C THR A 195 39.99 11.92 34.33
N GLY A 196 41.12 11.38 33.86
CA GLY A 196 42.35 11.29 34.68
C GLY A 196 42.16 10.42 35.93
N GLY A 197 41.30 9.41 35.88
CA GLY A 197 40.97 8.53 37.00
C GLY A 197 39.89 9.09 37.97
N ALA A 198 39.43 10.31 37.76
CA ALA A 198 38.41 10.90 38.63
C ALA A 198 37.03 10.27 38.49
N GLY A 199 36.76 9.60 37.37
CA GLY A 199 35.48 8.88 37.09
C GLY A 199 34.27 9.77 36.98
N MET A 200 33.11 9.18 37.24
CA MET A 200 31.78 9.81 37.13
C MET A 200 31.20 10.17 38.49
N ASP A 201 30.26 11.08 38.54
CA ASP A 201 29.48 11.44 39.73
C ASP A 201 28.08 10.81 39.66
N VAL A 202 27.53 10.68 38.44
CA VAL A 202 26.23 10.04 38.18
C VAL A 202 26.36 9.10 36.97
N VAL A 203 25.69 7.94 37.07
CA VAL A 203 25.49 7.03 35.95
C VAL A 203 23.99 6.82 35.76
N LEU A 204 23.49 7.05 34.56
CA LEU A 204 22.14 6.69 34.14
C LEU A 204 22.24 5.43 33.25
N ASP A 205 21.85 4.30 33.82
CA ASP A 205 22.05 2.98 33.21
C ASP A 205 20.78 2.33 32.68
N ALA A 206 20.93 1.58 31.62
CA ALA A 206 19.92 0.74 30.98
C ALA A 206 20.50 -0.56 30.42
N LEU A 207 21.74 -0.90 30.80
CA LEU A 207 22.46 -2.06 30.31
C LEU A 207 22.27 -3.23 31.30
N ALA A 208 22.98 -4.33 31.10
CA ALA A 208 22.91 -5.51 31.93
C ALA A 208 24.25 -6.26 31.95
N GLY A 209 24.45 -7.16 32.91
CA GLY A 209 25.66 -8.00 33.03
C GLY A 209 26.90 -7.18 33.31
N GLU A 210 28.03 -7.55 32.69
CA GLU A 210 29.34 -6.93 32.88
C GLU A 210 29.37 -5.42 32.64
N PHE A 211 28.41 -4.87 31.88
CA PHE A 211 28.29 -3.43 31.64
C PHE A 211 27.91 -2.66 32.90
N VAL A 212 27.05 -3.25 33.77
CA VAL A 212 26.67 -2.67 35.07
C VAL A 212 27.92 -2.62 35.97
N ASP A 213 28.68 -3.70 36.07
CA ASP A 213 29.88 -3.79 36.89
C ASP A 213 30.96 -2.80 36.41
N ALA A 214 31.18 -2.71 35.10
CA ALA A 214 32.12 -1.74 34.51
C ALA A 214 31.71 -0.31 34.78
N SER A 215 30.41 -0.01 34.78
CA SER A 215 29.88 1.33 35.04
C SER A 215 29.95 1.69 36.54
N LEU A 216 29.70 0.73 37.44
CA LEU A 216 29.95 0.90 38.88
C LEU A 216 31.41 1.22 39.19
N GLY A 217 32.32 0.56 38.45
CA GLY A 217 33.77 0.83 38.55
C GLY A 217 34.18 2.26 38.17
N LEU A 218 33.37 3.00 37.44
CA LEU A 218 33.57 4.41 37.09
C LEU A 218 33.13 5.38 38.20
N LEU A 219 32.69 4.92 39.36
CA LEU A 219 32.27 5.73 40.51
C LEU A 219 33.27 5.62 41.69
N PRO A 220 34.57 5.87 41.50
CA PRO A 220 35.60 5.57 42.49
C PRO A 220 35.52 6.43 43.75
N ARG A 221 34.81 7.56 43.70
CA ARG A 221 34.62 8.49 44.85
C ARG A 221 33.25 8.32 45.52
N GLY A 222 32.53 7.25 45.15
CA GLY A 222 31.11 7.17 45.41
C GLY A 222 30.31 8.00 44.40
N GLY A 223 29.04 7.94 44.42
CA GLY A 223 28.18 8.66 43.48
C GLY A 223 26.79 8.05 43.42
N ARG A 224 26.09 8.37 42.32
CA ARG A 224 24.70 7.88 42.10
C ARG A 224 24.63 6.99 40.90
N PHE A 225 24.24 5.75 41.08
CA PHE A 225 23.95 4.82 40.03
C PHE A 225 22.42 4.69 39.87
N LEU A 226 21.88 5.16 38.78
CA LEU A 226 20.47 5.24 38.50
C LEU A 226 20.11 4.18 37.44
N GLU A 227 19.51 3.09 37.88
CA GLU A 227 19.17 1.94 37.07
C GLU A 227 17.73 2.05 36.54
N MET A 228 17.56 2.31 35.27
CA MET A 228 16.25 2.30 34.61
C MET A 228 15.96 0.99 33.86
N GLY A 229 16.98 0.14 33.68
CA GLY A 229 16.84 -1.21 33.13
C GLY A 229 16.04 -2.11 34.03
N LYS A 230 15.47 -3.16 33.46
CA LYS A 230 14.64 -4.13 34.19
C LYS A 230 15.17 -5.57 34.10
N ALA A 231 16.22 -5.78 33.35
CA ALA A 231 16.76 -7.11 33.09
C ALA A 231 17.79 -7.57 34.16
N ASP A 232 18.47 -6.63 34.80
CA ASP A 232 19.56 -6.92 35.76
C ASP A 232 19.58 -5.88 36.88
N ILE A 233 18.59 -5.97 37.76
CA ILE A 233 18.50 -5.11 38.95
C ILE A 233 19.36 -5.72 40.07
N ARG A 234 20.37 -4.96 40.53
CA ARG A 234 21.27 -5.38 41.60
C ARG A 234 20.67 -5.12 42.97
N ASP A 235 21.07 -5.90 43.95
CA ASP A 235 20.77 -5.64 45.36
C ASP A 235 21.55 -4.42 45.84
N PRO A 236 20.90 -3.34 46.32
CA PRO A 236 21.58 -2.13 46.80
C PRO A 236 22.58 -2.37 47.93
N GLU A 237 22.34 -3.36 48.84
CA GLU A 237 23.24 -3.68 49.93
C GLU A 237 24.53 -4.33 49.41
N VAL A 238 24.40 -5.26 48.44
CA VAL A 238 25.54 -5.89 47.78
C VAL A 238 26.37 -4.87 47.00
N VAL A 239 25.72 -3.93 46.31
CA VAL A 239 26.43 -2.85 45.61
C VAL A 239 27.15 -1.94 46.61
N ALA A 240 26.52 -1.57 47.71
CA ALA A 240 27.13 -0.72 48.75
C ALA A 240 28.35 -1.37 49.43
N GLU A 241 28.34 -2.69 49.56
CA GLU A 241 29.49 -3.47 50.08
C GLU A 241 30.64 -3.51 49.08
N ALA A 242 30.37 -3.76 47.82
CA ALA A 242 31.35 -3.89 46.77
C ALA A 242 31.92 -2.51 46.31
N HIS A 243 31.08 -1.46 46.34
CA HIS A 243 31.43 -0.09 45.93
C HIS A 243 31.08 0.92 47.03
N PRO A 244 31.90 1.04 48.05
CA PRO A 244 31.63 1.92 49.22
C PRO A 244 31.37 3.37 48.80
N GLY A 245 30.26 3.94 49.24
CA GLY A 245 29.87 5.31 48.95
C GLY A 245 29.01 5.48 47.70
N VAL A 246 28.82 4.43 46.88
CA VAL A 246 27.91 4.46 45.73
C VAL A 246 26.48 4.27 46.24
N ARG A 247 25.58 5.15 45.80
CA ARG A 247 24.13 5.03 46.02
C ARG A 247 23.48 4.42 44.78
N TYR A 248 23.17 3.14 44.84
CA TYR A 248 22.45 2.44 43.77
C TYR A 248 20.94 2.58 43.96
N ARG A 249 20.25 2.98 42.86
CA ARG A 249 18.78 3.10 42.84
C ARG A 249 18.20 2.62 41.55
N ALA A 250 17.52 1.47 41.56
CA ALA A 250 16.61 1.10 40.47
C ALA A 250 15.30 1.89 40.62
N PHE A 251 14.71 2.32 39.53
CA PHE A 251 13.49 3.13 39.53
C PHE A 251 12.55 2.83 38.38
N ASP A 252 11.28 3.20 38.55
CA ASP A 252 10.24 3.17 37.51
C ASP A 252 9.37 4.42 37.62
N LEU A 253 8.92 4.98 36.50
CA LEU A 253 7.99 6.12 36.50
C LEU A 253 6.65 5.81 37.19
N PHE A 254 6.19 4.56 37.10
CA PHE A 254 4.92 4.15 37.69
C PHE A 254 4.97 4.01 39.21
N GLU A 255 6.12 4.24 39.86
CA GLU A 255 6.26 4.42 41.31
C GLU A 255 5.95 5.85 41.76
N VAL A 256 5.88 6.80 40.82
CA VAL A 256 5.68 8.23 41.11
C VAL A 256 4.20 8.56 41.11
N SER A 257 3.78 9.42 42.06
CA SER A 257 2.36 9.80 42.15
C SER A 257 1.89 10.56 40.88
N PRO A 258 0.62 10.38 40.47
CA PRO A 258 0.07 11.07 39.29
C PRO A 258 0.26 12.59 39.34
N GLU A 259 0.07 13.21 40.50
CA GLU A 259 0.24 14.66 40.66
C GLU A 259 1.70 15.10 40.43
N ARG A 260 2.69 14.28 40.85
CA ARG A 260 4.09 14.60 40.60
C ARG A 260 4.46 14.42 39.15
N LEU A 261 3.98 13.35 38.53
CA LEU A 261 4.15 13.11 37.11
C LEU A 261 3.60 14.26 36.24
N GLY A 262 2.40 14.75 36.56
CA GLY A 262 1.81 15.89 35.87
C GLY A 262 2.62 17.18 36.04
N ARG A 263 3.12 17.46 37.24
CA ARG A 263 4.01 18.62 37.43
C ARG A 263 5.29 18.52 36.64
N MET A 264 5.97 17.36 36.66
CA MET A 264 7.19 17.15 35.88
C MET A 264 6.91 17.27 34.37
N LEU A 265 5.77 16.77 33.90
CA LEU A 265 5.38 16.91 32.48
C LEU A 265 5.17 18.39 32.13
N GLY A 266 4.56 19.18 32.99
CA GLY A 266 4.42 20.64 32.84
C GLY A 266 5.77 21.34 32.77
N GLU A 267 6.69 21.03 33.69
CA GLU A 267 8.06 21.58 33.72
C GLU A 267 8.83 21.22 32.43
N ILE A 268 8.67 20.00 31.91
CA ILE A 268 9.24 19.56 30.63
C ILE A 268 8.67 20.39 29.45
N VAL A 269 7.35 20.61 29.42
CA VAL A 269 6.71 21.44 28.39
C VAL A 269 7.24 22.86 28.41
N GLU A 270 7.45 23.44 29.57
CA GLU A 270 8.06 24.76 29.74
C GLU A 270 9.50 24.81 29.18
N LEU A 271 10.30 23.76 29.41
CA LEU A 271 11.66 23.65 28.87
C LEU A 271 11.67 23.56 27.33
N PHE A 272 10.69 22.89 26.75
CA PHE A 272 10.50 22.89 25.29
C PHE A 272 10.09 24.29 24.77
N ALA A 273 9.16 24.94 25.45
CA ALA A 273 8.72 26.29 25.08
C ALA A 273 9.87 27.32 25.19
N ALA A 274 10.77 27.13 26.14
CA ALA A 274 11.98 27.94 26.28
C ALA A 274 13.09 27.60 25.26
N GLY A 275 12.90 26.60 24.42
CA GLY A 275 13.90 26.12 23.45
C GLY A 275 15.11 25.40 24.08
N VAL A 276 15.02 25.03 25.36
CA VAL A 276 16.04 24.25 26.07
C VAL A 276 16.03 22.79 25.61
N LEU A 277 14.84 22.23 25.46
CA LEU A 277 14.66 20.89 24.91
C LEU A 277 14.17 20.93 23.48
N SER A 278 14.55 19.94 22.72
CA SER A 278 14.12 19.70 21.35
C SER A 278 13.66 18.26 21.17
N HIS A 279 12.78 18.04 20.21
CA HIS A 279 12.32 16.67 19.91
C HIS A 279 13.46 15.76 19.47
N ALA A 280 13.53 14.57 20.05
CA ALA A 280 14.35 13.51 19.49
C ALA A 280 13.79 13.11 18.09
N PRO A 281 14.63 12.59 17.17
CA PRO A 281 14.14 12.04 15.92
C PRO A 281 13.03 11.01 16.16
N VAL A 282 11.93 11.11 15.41
CA VAL A 282 10.79 10.21 15.51
C VAL A 282 10.71 9.35 14.26
N ARG A 283 10.55 8.06 14.46
CA ARG A 283 10.16 7.14 13.38
C ARG A 283 8.79 6.56 13.67
N ALA A 284 7.83 6.90 12.82
CA ALA A 284 6.45 6.46 12.95
C ALA A 284 6.16 5.19 12.15
N TRP A 285 5.29 4.35 12.70
CA TRP A 285 4.64 3.20 12.05
C TRP A 285 3.15 3.24 12.31
N ASP A 286 2.38 2.82 11.33
CA ASP A 286 0.98 2.46 11.60
C ASP A 286 0.92 1.34 12.64
N VAL A 287 0.05 1.47 13.66
CA VAL A 287 -0.06 0.50 14.76
C VAL A 287 -0.33 -0.92 14.25
N ARG A 288 -0.98 -1.07 13.10
CA ARG A 288 -1.24 -2.36 12.45
C ARG A 288 0.05 -3.06 11.98
N ARG A 289 1.15 -2.31 11.86
CA ARG A 289 2.51 -2.82 11.57
C ARG A 289 3.34 -3.04 12.85
N TYR A 290 2.68 -3.27 13.96
CA TYR A 290 3.33 -3.44 15.27
C TYR A 290 4.49 -4.44 15.24
N ALA A 291 4.35 -5.58 14.56
CA ALA A 291 5.39 -6.60 14.51
C ALA A 291 6.73 -6.10 13.94
N GLU A 292 6.68 -5.22 12.92
CA GLU A 292 7.88 -4.61 12.35
C GLU A 292 8.51 -3.59 13.29
N ALA A 293 7.69 -2.73 13.90
CA ALA A 293 8.16 -1.71 14.84
C ALA A 293 8.78 -2.34 16.10
N PHE A 294 8.17 -3.39 16.65
CA PHE A 294 8.73 -4.14 17.79
C PHE A 294 10.06 -4.80 17.43
N ARG A 295 10.18 -5.44 16.25
CA ARG A 295 11.47 -6.01 15.79
C ARG A 295 12.52 -4.93 15.62
N PHE A 296 12.17 -3.80 15.00
CA PHE A 296 13.07 -2.68 14.78
C PHE A 296 13.62 -2.12 16.10
N LEU A 297 12.76 -1.96 17.12
CA LEU A 297 13.16 -1.49 18.44
C LEU A 297 13.99 -2.55 19.19
N ARG A 298 13.58 -3.82 19.15
CA ARG A 298 14.33 -4.94 19.77
C ARG A 298 15.76 -5.07 19.24
N GLU A 299 15.93 -4.85 17.92
CA GLU A 299 17.24 -4.89 17.27
C GLU A 299 18.10 -3.64 17.58
N GLY A 300 17.58 -2.69 18.35
CA GLY A 300 18.27 -1.45 18.66
C GLY A 300 18.59 -0.61 17.44
N ARG A 301 17.78 -0.66 16.40
CA ARG A 301 18.01 0.07 15.12
C ARG A 301 17.52 1.51 15.17
N ASN A 302 16.74 1.88 16.18
CA ASN A 302 16.22 3.24 16.34
C ASN A 302 17.33 4.23 16.73
N THR A 303 17.21 5.43 16.21
CA THR A 303 17.81 6.66 16.76
C THR A 303 16.64 7.51 17.21
N GLY A 304 16.66 7.98 18.46
CA GLY A 304 15.51 8.66 19.05
C GLY A 304 14.34 7.70 19.36
N LYS A 305 13.12 8.09 18.99
CA LYS A 305 11.87 7.46 19.42
C LYS A 305 11.16 6.71 18.29
N VAL A 306 10.53 5.61 18.65
CA VAL A 306 9.58 4.87 17.82
C VAL A 306 8.17 5.22 18.28
N VAL A 307 7.28 5.53 17.34
CA VAL A 307 5.90 5.93 17.61
C VAL A 307 4.96 5.16 16.70
N PHE A 308 3.83 4.74 17.21
CA PHE A 308 2.70 4.28 16.43
C PHE A 308 1.79 5.44 16.04
N THR A 309 1.40 5.52 14.78
CA THR A 309 0.22 6.28 14.37
C THR A 309 -1.00 5.36 14.49
N VAL A 310 -2.05 5.86 15.12
CA VAL A 310 -3.29 5.10 15.33
C VAL A 310 -4.36 5.66 14.39
N PRO A 311 -4.82 4.89 13.40
CA PRO A 311 -5.90 5.31 12.53
C PRO A 311 -7.18 5.51 13.37
N GLY A 312 -7.65 6.73 13.41
CA GLY A 312 -8.91 7.06 14.06
C GLY A 312 -10.09 6.97 13.09
N PRO A 313 -11.34 6.99 13.59
CA PRO A 313 -12.48 7.31 12.74
C PRO A 313 -12.26 8.67 12.07
N LEU A 314 -12.88 8.86 10.91
CA LEU A 314 -12.88 10.17 10.25
C LEU A 314 -13.34 11.23 11.26
N ASP A 315 -12.63 12.38 11.30
CA ASP A 315 -12.97 13.44 12.26
C ASP A 315 -14.37 13.95 11.98
N ALA A 316 -15.21 13.93 13.02
CA ALA A 316 -16.53 14.55 12.93
C ALA A 316 -16.44 16.06 12.61
N ASP A 317 -15.33 16.70 12.99
CA ASP A 317 -15.09 18.14 12.82
C ASP A 317 -14.24 18.49 11.58
N GLY A 318 -13.69 17.48 10.88
CA GLY A 318 -12.90 17.65 9.65
C GLY A 318 -13.72 17.40 8.39
N ALA A 319 -13.31 18.00 7.27
CA ALA A 319 -13.90 17.75 5.96
C ALA A 319 -13.39 16.43 5.35
N VAL A 320 -14.27 15.72 4.66
CA VAL A 320 -13.90 14.58 3.80
C VAL A 320 -14.19 14.93 2.35
N LEU A 321 -13.15 14.93 1.53
CA LEU A 321 -13.27 15.16 0.10
C LEU A 321 -13.57 13.83 -0.62
N VAL A 322 -14.68 13.81 -1.36
CA VAL A 322 -15.05 12.69 -2.23
C VAL A 322 -15.02 13.16 -3.69
N THR A 323 -14.03 12.72 -4.46
CA THR A 323 -13.97 13.01 -5.89
C THR A 323 -14.85 12.04 -6.66
N GLY A 324 -15.55 12.55 -7.68
CA GLY A 324 -16.62 11.78 -8.32
C GLY A 324 -17.84 11.61 -7.40
N GLY A 325 -17.95 12.40 -6.33
CA GLY A 325 -18.91 12.25 -5.25
C GLY A 325 -20.38 12.45 -5.62
N THR A 326 -20.68 13.05 -6.77
CA THR A 326 -22.05 13.21 -7.28
C THR A 326 -22.50 12.08 -8.19
N GLY A 327 -21.66 11.10 -8.49
CA GLY A 327 -21.96 9.99 -9.40
C GLY A 327 -21.90 8.62 -8.75
N GLY A 328 -22.60 7.66 -9.28
CA GLY A 328 -22.52 6.22 -9.01
C GLY A 328 -22.00 5.82 -7.62
N LEU A 329 -20.83 5.20 -7.59
CA LEU A 329 -20.19 4.73 -6.36
C LEU A 329 -19.80 5.86 -5.41
N GLY A 330 -19.42 7.04 -5.94
CA GLY A 330 -19.08 8.19 -5.10
C GLY A 330 -20.27 8.68 -4.25
N ALA A 331 -21.47 8.68 -4.81
CA ALA A 331 -22.67 9.05 -4.09
C ALA A 331 -23.05 7.99 -3.01
N LEU A 332 -22.89 6.70 -3.31
CA LEU A 332 -23.10 5.63 -2.34
C LEU A 332 -22.12 5.75 -1.16
N VAL A 333 -20.86 6.01 -1.45
CA VAL A 333 -19.84 6.25 -0.42
C VAL A 333 -20.15 7.50 0.39
N ALA A 334 -20.59 8.59 -0.24
CA ALA A 334 -20.98 9.81 0.47
C ALA A 334 -22.12 9.55 1.47
N ARG A 335 -23.16 8.80 1.06
CA ARG A 335 -24.23 8.35 1.97
C ARG A 335 -23.70 7.56 3.14
N HIS A 336 -22.89 6.57 2.85
CA HIS A 336 -22.32 5.69 3.87
C HIS A 336 -21.46 6.45 4.88
N LEU A 337 -20.61 7.38 4.43
CA LEU A 337 -19.78 8.19 5.30
C LEU A 337 -20.58 9.06 6.26
N VAL A 338 -21.74 9.60 5.86
CA VAL A 338 -22.61 10.37 6.75
C VAL A 338 -23.39 9.47 7.68
N MET A 339 -24.04 8.41 7.15
CA MET A 339 -24.98 7.58 7.91
C MET A 339 -24.30 6.62 8.88
N SER A 340 -23.14 6.08 8.51
CA SER A 340 -22.44 5.03 9.25
C SER A 340 -21.00 5.37 9.62
N GLY A 341 -20.33 6.20 8.82
CA GLY A 341 -18.92 6.54 8.97
C GLY A 341 -18.64 7.72 9.90
N GLY A 342 -19.65 8.43 10.40
CA GLY A 342 -19.53 9.55 11.33
C GLY A 342 -18.95 10.85 10.72
N ALA A 343 -18.78 10.91 9.40
CA ALA A 343 -18.35 12.15 8.72
C ALA A 343 -19.47 13.18 8.76
N ARG A 344 -19.21 14.35 9.35
CA ARG A 344 -20.21 15.42 9.44
C ARG A 344 -20.08 16.49 8.36
N TYR A 345 -18.92 16.59 7.72
CA TYR A 345 -18.71 17.54 6.64
C TYR A 345 -18.14 16.82 5.41
N LEU A 346 -18.91 16.81 4.32
CA LEU A 346 -18.50 16.28 3.04
C LEU A 346 -18.29 17.37 1.99
N VAL A 347 -17.23 17.24 1.22
CA VAL A 347 -16.96 18.03 0.01
C VAL A 347 -17.04 17.08 -1.19
N LEU A 348 -18.09 17.20 -1.98
CA LEU A 348 -18.32 16.37 -3.16
C LEU A 348 -17.81 17.12 -4.40
N ALA A 349 -16.69 16.67 -4.96
CA ALA A 349 -16.10 17.27 -6.14
C ALA A 349 -16.47 16.48 -7.41
N SER A 350 -16.98 17.17 -8.40
CA SER A 350 -17.22 16.63 -9.74
C SER A 350 -17.18 17.75 -10.78
N ARG A 351 -16.91 17.42 -12.04
CA ARG A 351 -16.81 18.42 -13.12
C ARG A 351 -18.10 19.25 -13.30
N ARG A 352 -19.26 18.68 -13.04
CA ARG A 352 -20.57 19.35 -13.17
C ARG A 352 -21.09 19.96 -11.86
N GLY A 353 -20.47 19.64 -10.73
CA GLY A 353 -20.93 20.14 -9.43
C GLY A 353 -22.42 19.84 -9.19
N LEU A 354 -23.18 20.84 -8.79
CA LEU A 354 -24.64 20.75 -8.57
C LEU A 354 -25.45 20.47 -9.85
N GLU A 355 -24.89 20.73 -11.03
CA GLU A 355 -25.57 20.43 -12.31
C GLU A 355 -25.48 18.93 -12.67
N ALA A 356 -24.81 18.12 -11.88
CA ALA A 356 -24.80 16.68 -12.06
C ALA A 356 -26.19 16.09 -11.73
N PRO A 357 -26.70 15.14 -12.55
CA PRO A 357 -27.99 14.52 -12.30
C PRO A 357 -28.07 13.91 -10.91
N GLY A 358 -29.13 14.21 -10.15
CA GLY A 358 -29.34 13.71 -8.79
C GLY A 358 -28.51 14.40 -7.70
N ALA A 359 -27.65 15.38 -8.03
CA ALA A 359 -26.76 16.01 -7.04
C ALA A 359 -27.55 16.79 -5.98
N GLY A 360 -28.59 17.52 -6.36
CA GLY A 360 -29.45 18.25 -5.42
C GLY A 360 -30.22 17.34 -4.48
N GLU A 361 -30.71 16.21 -4.97
CA GLU A 361 -31.40 15.19 -4.18
C GLU A 361 -30.44 14.54 -3.17
N LEU A 362 -29.22 14.21 -3.61
CA LEU A 362 -28.17 13.68 -2.75
C LEU A 362 -27.82 14.65 -1.62
N VAL A 363 -27.67 15.94 -1.92
CA VAL A 363 -27.39 16.97 -0.89
C VAL A 363 -28.51 17.00 0.15
N ALA A 364 -29.76 17.11 -0.31
CA ALA A 364 -30.91 17.15 0.60
C ALA A 364 -31.02 15.90 1.49
N GLU A 365 -30.72 14.73 0.95
CA GLU A 365 -30.70 13.45 1.68
C GLU A 365 -29.60 13.45 2.76
N LEU A 366 -28.38 13.87 2.41
CA LEU A 366 -27.25 13.87 3.32
C LEU A 366 -27.41 14.93 4.44
N GLU A 367 -27.98 16.09 4.11
CA GLU A 367 -28.29 17.15 5.09
C GLU A 367 -29.41 16.72 6.05
N ALA A 368 -30.43 16.03 5.54
CA ALA A 368 -31.47 15.44 6.38
C ALA A 368 -30.93 14.37 7.34
N ALA A 369 -29.85 13.67 6.96
CA ALA A 369 -29.12 12.74 7.81
C ALA A 369 -28.14 13.43 8.80
N GLY A 370 -28.10 14.77 8.82
CA GLY A 370 -27.26 15.56 9.73
C GLY A 370 -25.85 15.87 9.22
N GLY A 371 -25.57 15.59 7.95
CA GLY A 371 -24.30 15.96 7.31
C GLY A 371 -24.33 17.43 6.81
N ARG A 372 -23.20 18.10 6.89
CA ARG A 372 -22.94 19.34 6.15
C ARG A 372 -22.32 18.97 4.80
N VAL A 373 -22.93 19.40 3.69
CA VAL A 373 -22.49 18.99 2.36
C VAL A 373 -22.19 20.22 1.49
N ARG A 374 -21.00 20.21 0.89
CA ARG A 374 -20.61 21.19 -0.11
C ARG A 374 -20.33 20.48 -1.43
N VAL A 375 -21.10 20.79 -2.48
CA VAL A 375 -20.84 20.29 -3.82
C VAL A 375 -20.07 21.34 -4.61
N VAL A 376 -18.97 20.94 -5.24
CA VAL A 376 -18.08 21.83 -5.97
C VAL A 376 -17.88 21.34 -7.40
N ALA A 377 -18.10 22.23 -8.37
CA ALA A 377 -17.70 21.99 -9.75
C ALA A 377 -16.18 22.16 -9.85
N CYS A 378 -15.45 21.02 -9.98
CA CYS A 378 -14.00 21.00 -10.00
C CYS A 378 -13.51 19.83 -10.87
N ASP A 379 -12.64 20.13 -11.83
CA ASP A 379 -11.79 19.11 -12.45
C ASP A 379 -10.61 18.84 -11.51
N VAL A 380 -10.67 17.74 -10.76
CA VAL A 380 -9.64 17.36 -9.78
C VAL A 380 -8.28 17.02 -10.41
N ALA A 381 -8.22 16.92 -11.74
CA ALA A 381 -6.97 16.80 -12.50
C ALA A 381 -6.43 18.17 -12.95
N ASP A 382 -7.11 19.27 -12.59
CA ASP A 382 -6.62 20.63 -12.79
C ASP A 382 -6.04 21.17 -11.49
N ARG A 383 -4.73 21.46 -11.49
CA ARG A 383 -4.00 21.92 -10.30
C ARG A 383 -4.59 23.21 -9.70
N ALA A 384 -4.97 24.17 -10.54
CA ALA A 384 -5.45 25.46 -10.06
C ALA A 384 -6.82 25.29 -9.37
N GLN A 385 -7.75 24.57 -9.99
CA GLN A 385 -9.06 24.30 -9.43
C GLN A 385 -8.97 23.49 -8.12
N LEU A 386 -8.12 22.46 -8.09
CA LEU A 386 -7.96 21.66 -6.89
C LEU A 386 -7.30 22.44 -5.76
N THR A 387 -6.32 23.33 -6.06
CA THR A 387 -5.69 24.21 -5.07
C THR A 387 -6.71 25.20 -4.51
N GLU A 388 -7.53 25.80 -5.35
CA GLU A 388 -8.61 26.70 -4.93
C GLU A 388 -9.64 25.97 -4.04
N LEU A 389 -10.05 24.77 -4.44
CA LEU A 389 -10.95 23.94 -3.65
C LEU A 389 -10.40 23.71 -2.25
N LEU A 390 -9.17 23.20 -2.15
CA LEU A 390 -8.52 22.88 -0.88
C LEU A 390 -8.29 24.13 -0.02
N GLY A 391 -7.89 25.24 -0.62
CA GLY A 391 -7.70 26.52 0.07
C GLY A 391 -8.99 27.19 0.52
N SER A 392 -10.14 26.80 -0.02
CA SER A 392 -11.45 27.34 0.32
C SER A 392 -12.18 26.59 1.44
N LEU A 393 -11.53 25.57 2.03
CA LEU A 393 -12.10 24.83 3.15
C LEU A 393 -11.99 25.66 4.43
N ASP A 394 -13.09 25.73 5.17
CA ASP A 394 -13.20 26.44 6.44
C ASP A 394 -12.90 25.55 7.66
N VAL A 395 -12.66 24.27 7.41
CA VAL A 395 -12.21 23.28 8.41
C VAL A 395 -11.07 22.44 7.83
N PRO A 396 -10.22 21.83 8.66
CA PRO A 396 -9.15 20.97 8.18
C PRO A 396 -9.68 19.78 7.36
N LEU A 397 -8.98 19.44 6.29
CA LEU A 397 -9.26 18.22 5.55
C LEU A 397 -8.78 17.01 6.38
N SER A 398 -9.67 16.09 6.70
CA SER A 398 -9.39 14.87 7.47
C SER A 398 -9.32 13.61 6.62
N GLY A 399 -9.97 13.60 5.46
CA GLY A 399 -10.00 12.42 4.61
C GLY A 399 -10.19 12.75 3.14
N VAL A 400 -9.69 11.85 2.29
CA VAL A 400 -9.87 11.88 0.83
C VAL A 400 -10.35 10.51 0.38
N VAL A 401 -11.44 10.51 -0.40
CA VAL A 401 -11.90 9.34 -1.16
C VAL A 401 -11.86 9.69 -2.64
N HIS A 402 -10.92 9.11 -3.36
CA HIS A 402 -10.76 9.33 -4.78
C HIS A 402 -11.49 8.23 -5.56
N ALA A 403 -12.75 8.51 -5.93
CA ALA A 403 -13.61 7.60 -6.70
C ALA A 403 -13.87 8.10 -8.14
N ALA A 404 -13.26 9.20 -8.56
CA ALA A 404 -13.36 9.71 -9.92
C ALA A 404 -12.68 8.76 -10.91
N GLY A 405 -13.33 8.55 -12.05
CA GLY A 405 -12.81 7.72 -13.13
C GLY A 405 -13.78 7.66 -14.30
N VAL A 406 -13.27 7.21 -15.44
CA VAL A 406 -14.04 6.91 -16.65
C VAL A 406 -13.47 5.66 -17.30
N LEU A 407 -14.27 4.98 -18.13
CA LEU A 407 -13.86 3.90 -19.01
C LEU A 407 -13.75 4.43 -20.44
N ASP A 408 -12.78 3.95 -21.18
CA ASP A 408 -12.64 4.12 -22.63
C ASP A 408 -11.86 2.93 -23.16
N ASP A 409 -12.56 1.81 -23.25
CA ASP A 409 -11.99 0.50 -23.51
C ASP A 409 -11.55 0.33 -24.95
N GLY A 410 -10.51 -0.44 -25.19
CA GLY A 410 -10.00 -0.79 -26.51
C GLY A 410 -8.91 -1.85 -26.42
N VAL A 411 -8.76 -2.64 -27.49
CA VAL A 411 -7.64 -3.59 -27.56
C VAL A 411 -6.33 -2.83 -27.71
N VAL A 412 -5.27 -3.32 -27.08
CA VAL A 412 -3.96 -2.63 -26.97
C VAL A 412 -3.44 -2.16 -28.34
N THR A 413 -3.66 -2.94 -29.40
CA THR A 413 -3.22 -2.61 -30.78
C THR A 413 -3.99 -1.47 -31.42
N SER A 414 -5.18 -1.10 -30.92
CA SER A 414 -6.02 -0.02 -31.43
C SER A 414 -6.24 1.13 -30.45
N LEU A 415 -5.66 1.05 -29.24
CA LEU A 415 -5.73 2.14 -28.27
C LEU A 415 -5.02 3.39 -28.80
N THR A 416 -5.74 4.51 -28.76
CA THR A 416 -5.20 5.82 -29.10
C THR A 416 -4.66 6.53 -27.86
N SER A 417 -3.78 7.54 -28.06
CA SER A 417 -3.31 8.43 -26.99
C SER A 417 -4.48 9.15 -26.30
N ASP A 418 -5.49 9.57 -27.06
CA ASP A 418 -6.66 10.25 -26.49
C ASP A 418 -7.50 9.36 -25.57
N GLN A 419 -7.60 8.06 -25.87
CA GLN A 419 -8.27 7.09 -25.00
C GLN A 419 -7.45 6.84 -23.71
N LEU A 420 -6.13 6.81 -23.86
CA LEU A 420 -5.23 6.69 -22.71
C LEU A 420 -5.39 7.92 -21.80
N ASP A 421 -5.28 9.14 -22.33
CA ASP A 421 -5.36 10.38 -21.59
C ASP A 421 -6.73 10.57 -20.92
N ARG A 422 -7.82 10.19 -21.61
CA ARG A 422 -9.17 10.25 -21.01
C ARG A 422 -9.31 9.40 -19.75
N VAL A 423 -8.67 8.25 -19.70
CA VAL A 423 -8.71 7.34 -18.54
C VAL A 423 -7.70 7.75 -17.49
N MET A 424 -6.46 8.10 -17.90
CA MET A 424 -5.38 8.45 -16.99
C MET A 424 -5.66 9.73 -16.21
N ARG A 425 -6.10 10.79 -16.89
CA ARG A 425 -6.27 12.11 -16.30
C ARG A 425 -7.15 12.14 -15.04
N PRO A 426 -8.40 11.67 -15.06
CA PRO A 426 -9.27 11.71 -13.88
C PRO A 426 -8.86 10.74 -12.77
N LYS A 427 -8.10 9.69 -13.07
CA LYS A 427 -7.62 8.71 -12.10
C LYS A 427 -6.21 9.01 -11.60
N VAL A 428 -5.25 9.08 -12.49
CA VAL A 428 -3.83 9.14 -12.14
C VAL A 428 -3.40 10.57 -11.83
N ASP A 429 -3.61 11.51 -12.77
CA ASP A 429 -3.15 12.89 -12.56
C ASP A 429 -3.86 13.52 -11.35
N ALA A 430 -5.16 13.27 -11.21
CA ALA A 430 -5.93 13.70 -10.06
C ALA A 430 -5.41 13.10 -8.74
N ALA A 431 -5.11 11.80 -8.70
CA ALA A 431 -4.58 11.15 -7.50
C ALA A 431 -3.20 11.67 -7.10
N LEU A 432 -2.32 11.92 -8.09
CA LEU A 432 -0.99 12.49 -7.87
C LEU A 432 -1.07 13.94 -7.37
N LEU A 433 -1.98 14.76 -7.92
CA LEU A 433 -2.22 16.12 -7.44
C LEU A 433 -2.79 16.13 -6.02
N LEU A 434 -3.74 15.24 -5.71
CA LEU A 434 -4.28 15.07 -4.36
C LEU A 434 -3.15 14.68 -3.38
N ASP A 435 -2.27 13.75 -3.75
CA ASP A 435 -1.14 13.36 -2.90
C ASP A 435 -0.20 14.55 -2.63
N GLU A 436 0.15 15.29 -3.67
CA GLU A 436 1.07 16.42 -3.58
C GLU A 436 0.48 17.57 -2.75
N LEU A 437 -0.74 18.01 -3.08
CA LEU A 437 -1.36 19.17 -2.45
C LEU A 437 -1.81 18.90 -1.01
N THR A 438 -1.97 17.64 -0.62
CA THR A 438 -2.28 17.25 0.76
C THR A 438 -1.05 16.74 1.52
N ALA A 439 0.15 16.90 0.99
CA ALA A 439 1.38 16.35 1.59
C ALA A 439 1.65 16.86 3.01
N GLY A 440 1.33 18.13 3.27
CA GLY A 440 1.47 18.78 4.57
C GLY A 440 0.23 18.70 5.48
N MET A 441 -0.83 17.97 5.08
CA MET A 441 -2.06 17.84 5.85
C MET A 441 -2.09 16.52 6.62
N GLU A 442 -2.59 16.55 7.86
CA GLU A 442 -2.76 15.36 8.70
C GLU A 442 -4.00 14.57 8.29
N LEU A 443 -3.96 13.90 7.14
CA LEU A 443 -5.06 13.07 6.68
C LEU A 443 -5.12 11.76 7.46
N ARG A 444 -6.30 11.40 7.95
CA ARG A 444 -6.59 10.12 8.62
C ARG A 444 -6.92 9.02 7.65
N SER A 445 -7.48 9.37 6.51
CA SER A 445 -7.88 8.44 5.47
C SER A 445 -7.54 9.00 4.09
N PHE A 446 -6.95 8.16 3.24
CA PHE A 446 -6.71 8.44 1.84
C PHE A 446 -7.04 7.18 1.05
N VAL A 447 -8.29 7.11 0.57
CA VAL A 447 -8.84 5.93 -0.10
C VAL A 447 -8.82 6.15 -1.61
N LEU A 448 -8.22 5.21 -2.32
CA LEU A 448 -8.15 5.20 -3.78
C LEU A 448 -9.03 4.08 -4.33
N PHE A 449 -9.97 4.41 -5.22
CA PHE A 449 -10.83 3.44 -5.88
C PHE A 449 -10.13 2.88 -7.12
N SER A 450 -9.42 1.79 -6.92
CA SER A 450 -8.78 0.97 -7.94
C SER A 450 -9.74 -0.11 -8.46
N SER A 451 -9.25 -1.05 -9.23
CA SER A 451 -10.03 -2.15 -9.79
C SER A 451 -9.23 -3.44 -9.81
N VAL A 452 -9.91 -4.56 -9.59
CA VAL A 452 -9.35 -5.91 -9.75
C VAL A 452 -8.80 -6.15 -11.16
N ALA A 453 -9.23 -5.38 -12.14
CA ALA A 453 -8.66 -5.39 -13.50
C ALA A 453 -7.15 -5.10 -13.53
N ALA A 454 -6.62 -4.34 -12.56
CA ALA A 454 -5.18 -4.12 -12.43
C ALA A 454 -4.42 -5.36 -11.94
N LEU A 455 -5.09 -6.27 -11.25
CA LEU A 455 -4.48 -7.45 -10.61
C LEU A 455 -4.55 -8.70 -11.50
N ILE A 456 -5.71 -8.95 -12.12
CA ILE A 456 -5.94 -10.17 -12.91
C ILE A 456 -6.03 -9.92 -14.41
N GLY A 457 -6.03 -8.64 -14.80
CA GLY A 457 -6.29 -8.22 -16.17
C GLY A 457 -7.77 -8.30 -16.57
N ASN A 458 -8.15 -7.47 -17.53
CA ASN A 458 -9.41 -7.60 -18.23
C ASN A 458 -9.17 -7.26 -19.71
N PRO A 459 -9.48 -8.15 -20.66
CA PRO A 459 -9.29 -7.90 -22.07
C PRO A 459 -9.98 -6.60 -22.51
N GLY A 460 -9.28 -5.77 -23.28
CA GLY A 460 -9.78 -4.46 -23.73
C GLY A 460 -9.59 -3.31 -22.73
N GLN A 461 -9.13 -3.57 -21.50
CA GLN A 461 -8.98 -2.56 -20.46
C GLN A 461 -7.52 -2.27 -20.09
N GLY A 462 -6.59 -2.34 -21.03
CA GLY A 462 -5.16 -2.12 -20.77
C GLY A 462 -4.86 -0.74 -20.18
N ASN A 463 -5.46 0.32 -20.70
CA ASN A 463 -5.36 1.69 -20.18
C ASN A 463 -5.99 1.82 -18.77
N TYR A 464 -7.15 1.23 -18.55
CA TYR A 464 -7.83 1.24 -17.24
C TYR A 464 -7.06 0.44 -16.19
N ALA A 465 -6.54 -0.74 -16.56
CA ALA A 465 -5.69 -1.55 -15.69
C ALA A 465 -4.40 -0.79 -15.30
N ALA A 466 -3.75 -0.14 -16.26
CA ALA A 466 -2.56 0.68 -16.01
C ALA A 466 -2.85 1.84 -15.04
N ALA A 467 -3.96 2.58 -15.25
CA ALA A 467 -4.36 3.67 -14.37
C ALA A 467 -4.59 3.19 -12.92
N ASN A 468 -5.27 2.05 -12.75
CA ASN A 468 -5.52 1.48 -11.42
C ASN A 468 -4.24 0.98 -10.76
N ALA A 469 -3.31 0.38 -11.50
CA ALA A 469 -2.00 -0.05 -10.99
C ALA A 469 -1.17 1.14 -10.43
N VAL A 470 -1.30 2.33 -11.02
CA VAL A 470 -0.66 3.55 -10.48
C VAL A 470 -1.28 3.94 -9.14
N LEU A 471 -2.62 3.83 -8.97
CA LEU A 471 -3.26 4.08 -7.69
C LEU A 471 -2.76 3.11 -6.60
N ASP A 472 -2.59 1.84 -6.95
CA ASP A 472 -2.07 0.81 -6.04
C ASP A 472 -0.63 1.14 -5.60
N ALA A 473 0.22 1.54 -6.55
CA ALA A 473 1.59 1.96 -6.27
C ALA A 473 1.65 3.25 -5.44
N LEU A 474 0.74 4.21 -5.69
CA LEU A 474 0.64 5.45 -4.91
C LEU A 474 0.28 5.17 -3.45
N ALA A 475 -0.68 4.29 -3.18
CA ALA A 475 -1.02 3.89 -1.82
C ALA A 475 0.17 3.25 -1.11
N ALA A 476 0.90 2.36 -1.79
CA ALA A 476 2.12 1.73 -1.25
C ALA A 476 3.20 2.79 -0.92
N ARG A 477 3.43 3.75 -1.81
CA ARG A 477 4.38 4.86 -1.61
C ARG A 477 4.01 5.72 -0.40
N ARG A 478 2.73 6.14 -0.28
CA ARG A 478 2.26 6.94 0.86
C ARG A 478 2.49 6.22 2.19
N ARG A 479 2.13 4.94 2.25
CA ARG A 479 2.34 4.13 3.47
C ARG A 479 3.81 3.94 3.81
N ALA A 480 4.68 3.76 2.83
CA ALA A 480 6.13 3.70 3.05
C ALA A 480 6.69 5.01 3.65
N GLN A 481 6.00 6.14 3.41
CA GLN A 481 6.29 7.44 3.99
C GLN A 481 5.60 7.67 5.36
N GLY A 482 4.91 6.69 5.92
CA GLY A 482 4.16 6.81 7.18
C GLY A 482 2.82 7.56 7.03
N ARG A 483 2.35 7.81 5.81
CA ARG A 483 1.11 8.55 5.52
C ARG A 483 -0.05 7.59 5.30
N ALA A 484 -1.25 7.96 5.76
CA ALA A 484 -2.46 7.17 5.55
C ALA A 484 -2.74 6.96 4.05
N ALA A 485 -2.95 5.70 3.63
CA ALA A 485 -3.48 5.37 2.32
C ALA A 485 -3.94 3.90 2.24
N VAL A 486 -4.97 3.65 1.46
CA VAL A 486 -5.37 2.32 0.99
C VAL A 486 -5.90 2.43 -0.43
N SER A 487 -5.45 1.54 -1.30
CA SER A 487 -6.02 1.34 -2.63
C SER A 487 -6.96 0.13 -2.57
N LEU A 488 -8.19 0.32 -3.05
CA LEU A 488 -9.24 -0.70 -3.07
C LEU A 488 -9.41 -1.20 -4.50
N ALA A 489 -8.81 -2.33 -4.81
CA ALA A 489 -8.97 -3.01 -6.10
C ALA A 489 -10.34 -3.71 -6.16
N TRP A 490 -11.38 -2.92 -6.41
CA TRP A 490 -12.76 -3.34 -6.41
C TRP A 490 -13.06 -4.41 -7.46
N GLY A 491 -13.86 -5.39 -7.07
CA GLY A 491 -14.66 -6.20 -7.98
C GLY A 491 -15.82 -5.41 -8.58
N LEU A 492 -16.65 -6.07 -9.36
CA LEU A 492 -17.84 -5.46 -9.95
C LEU A 492 -18.90 -5.21 -8.87
N TRP A 493 -19.41 -3.98 -8.78
CA TRP A 493 -20.58 -3.65 -7.95
C TRP A 493 -21.87 -3.95 -8.71
N ALA A 494 -22.86 -4.53 -8.02
CA ALA A 494 -24.17 -4.87 -8.57
C ALA A 494 -25.10 -3.65 -8.68
N VAL A 495 -24.56 -2.49 -9.09
CA VAL A 495 -25.32 -1.24 -9.20
C VAL A 495 -25.36 -0.82 -10.67
N GLU A 496 -26.55 -0.64 -11.20
CA GLU A 496 -26.77 -0.20 -12.59
C GLU A 496 -26.60 1.32 -12.75
N THR A 497 -25.51 1.89 -12.21
CA THR A 497 -25.24 3.33 -12.29
C THR A 497 -23.81 3.64 -12.71
N GLY A 498 -23.64 4.67 -13.51
CA GLY A 498 -22.33 5.12 -14.00
C GLY A 498 -21.63 4.08 -14.86
N MET A 499 -20.38 3.76 -14.55
CA MET A 499 -19.52 2.83 -15.33
C MET A 499 -20.04 1.39 -15.38
N THR A 500 -20.89 0.97 -14.44
CA THR A 500 -21.44 -0.39 -14.39
C THR A 500 -22.71 -0.54 -15.20
N GLY A 501 -23.43 0.54 -15.47
CA GLY A 501 -24.65 0.53 -16.29
C GLY A 501 -24.42 0.27 -17.78
N GLU A 502 -23.18 0.41 -18.25
CA GLU A 502 -22.78 0.15 -19.64
C GLU A 502 -22.30 -1.30 -19.87
N LEU A 503 -22.18 -2.11 -18.80
CA LEU A 503 -21.75 -3.51 -18.90
C LEU A 503 -22.89 -4.38 -19.46
N GLY A 504 -22.62 -5.02 -20.60
CA GLY A 504 -23.55 -5.94 -21.23
C GLY A 504 -23.63 -7.31 -20.51
N SER A 505 -24.64 -8.09 -20.84
CA SER A 505 -24.78 -9.47 -20.34
C SER A 505 -23.56 -10.35 -20.63
N THR A 506 -22.84 -10.05 -21.71
CA THR A 506 -21.61 -10.75 -22.12
C THR A 506 -20.45 -10.48 -21.14
N ASP A 507 -20.31 -9.24 -20.66
CA ASP A 507 -19.26 -8.87 -19.68
C ASP A 507 -19.53 -9.51 -18.32
N LEU A 508 -20.77 -9.48 -17.86
CA LEU A 508 -21.19 -10.18 -16.63
C LEU A 508 -20.92 -11.69 -16.72
N THR A 509 -21.24 -12.30 -17.86
CA THR A 509 -20.96 -13.72 -18.10
C THR A 509 -19.46 -14.02 -18.06
N ARG A 510 -18.64 -13.12 -18.60
CA ARG A 510 -17.17 -13.24 -18.59
C ARG A 510 -16.61 -13.15 -17.17
N LEU A 511 -17.04 -12.17 -16.38
CA LEU A 511 -16.60 -12.00 -14.99
C LEU A 511 -17.02 -13.20 -14.13
N ASN A 512 -18.24 -13.69 -14.28
CA ASN A 512 -18.71 -14.91 -13.61
C ASN A 512 -17.88 -16.14 -13.98
N ARG A 513 -17.42 -16.24 -15.22
CA ARG A 513 -16.50 -17.31 -15.64
C ARG A 513 -15.13 -17.19 -14.99
N LEU A 514 -14.64 -15.98 -14.70
CA LEU A 514 -13.40 -15.78 -13.94
C LEU A 514 -13.59 -16.10 -12.44
N GLY A 515 -14.81 -16.44 -12.01
CA GLY A 515 -15.14 -16.69 -10.61
C GLY A 515 -15.34 -15.40 -9.81
N LEU A 516 -15.51 -14.26 -10.48
CA LEU A 516 -15.85 -12.98 -9.87
C LEU A 516 -17.36 -12.79 -9.91
N GLN A 517 -17.97 -12.57 -8.73
CA GLN A 517 -19.40 -12.28 -8.61
C GLN A 517 -19.63 -10.80 -8.33
N PRO A 518 -20.74 -10.21 -8.79
CA PRO A 518 -21.10 -8.84 -8.45
C PRO A 518 -21.29 -8.66 -6.95
N LEU A 519 -20.75 -7.57 -6.42
CA LEU A 519 -20.89 -7.14 -5.02
C LEU A 519 -22.24 -6.43 -4.83
N ALA A 520 -23.08 -6.91 -3.93
CA ALA A 520 -24.23 -6.16 -3.45
C ALA A 520 -23.75 -4.84 -2.79
N THR A 521 -24.57 -3.79 -2.85
CA THR A 521 -24.21 -2.45 -2.32
C THR A 521 -23.83 -2.51 -0.85
N GLU A 522 -24.63 -3.19 -0.04
CA GLU A 522 -24.41 -3.33 1.41
C GLU A 522 -23.08 -4.01 1.69
N LEU A 523 -22.80 -5.13 1.03
CA LEU A 523 -21.54 -5.85 1.16
C LEU A 523 -20.34 -4.98 0.70
N GLY A 524 -20.49 -4.23 -0.39
CA GLY A 524 -19.45 -3.32 -0.86
C GLY A 524 -19.11 -2.25 0.17
N LEU A 525 -20.10 -1.68 0.84
CA LEU A 525 -19.90 -0.66 1.87
C LEU A 525 -19.31 -1.26 3.16
N GLU A 526 -19.73 -2.47 3.57
CA GLU A 526 -19.11 -3.20 4.68
C GLU A 526 -17.62 -3.50 4.38
N LEU A 527 -17.31 -3.91 3.14
CA LEU A 527 -15.94 -4.16 2.71
C LEU A 527 -15.11 -2.87 2.65
N LEU A 528 -15.71 -1.71 2.34
CA LEU A 528 -15.06 -0.40 2.43
C LEU A 528 -14.57 -0.13 3.85
N ASP A 529 -15.42 -0.35 4.84
CA ASP A 529 -15.06 -0.18 6.25
C ASP A 529 -14.01 -1.19 6.71
N ALA A 530 -14.20 -2.45 6.34
CA ALA A 530 -13.27 -3.52 6.70
C ALA A 530 -11.88 -3.30 6.11
N ALA A 531 -11.80 -2.87 4.84
CA ALA A 531 -10.54 -2.63 4.15
C ALA A 531 -9.71 -1.50 4.77
N GLN A 532 -10.35 -0.47 5.32
CA GLN A 532 -9.67 0.61 6.01
C GLN A 532 -9.04 0.16 7.34
N ARG A 533 -9.51 -0.97 7.90
CA ARG A 533 -8.98 -1.57 9.14
C ARG A 533 -7.84 -2.57 8.89
N VAL A 534 -7.62 -2.95 7.64
CA VAL A 534 -6.54 -3.89 7.26
C VAL A 534 -5.22 -3.15 7.11
N ASP A 535 -4.15 -3.74 7.63
CA ASP A 535 -2.79 -3.21 7.44
C ASP A 535 -2.22 -3.61 6.08
N ALA A 536 -2.79 -3.07 5.01
CA ALA A 536 -2.30 -3.25 3.65
C ALA A 536 -2.47 -1.97 2.83
N ALA A 537 -1.50 -1.71 1.95
CA ALA A 537 -1.60 -0.60 1.00
C ALA A 537 -2.63 -0.89 -0.10
N LEU A 538 -2.77 -2.17 -0.45
CA LEU A 538 -3.67 -2.68 -1.48
C LEU A 538 -4.55 -3.78 -0.89
N VAL A 539 -5.85 -3.61 -1.02
CA VAL A 539 -6.87 -4.60 -0.66
C VAL A 539 -7.77 -4.82 -1.86
N ALA A 540 -8.15 -6.06 -2.13
CA ALA A 540 -9.07 -6.40 -3.21
C ALA A 540 -10.44 -6.82 -2.63
N PRO A 541 -11.40 -5.89 -2.48
CA PRO A 541 -12.76 -6.22 -2.05
C PRO A 541 -13.50 -6.88 -3.21
N VAL A 542 -13.58 -8.21 -3.19
CA VAL A 542 -14.17 -9.02 -4.26
C VAL A 542 -15.03 -10.13 -3.67
N GLN A 543 -16.05 -10.51 -4.37
CA GLN A 543 -16.82 -11.72 -4.09
C GLN A 543 -16.37 -12.82 -5.06
N LEU A 544 -15.83 -13.93 -4.51
CA LEU A 544 -15.24 -15.01 -5.30
C LEU A 544 -16.08 -16.29 -5.22
N ASP A 545 -16.37 -16.87 -6.37
CA ASP A 545 -16.83 -18.26 -6.47
C ASP A 545 -15.62 -19.21 -6.49
N LEU A 546 -15.21 -19.65 -5.31
CA LEU A 546 -14.09 -20.58 -5.16
C LEU A 546 -14.35 -21.94 -5.82
N ALA A 547 -15.60 -22.35 -6.05
CA ALA A 547 -15.90 -23.59 -6.72
C ALA A 547 -15.58 -23.48 -8.22
N SER A 548 -16.00 -22.39 -8.85
CA SER A 548 -15.68 -22.06 -10.24
C SER A 548 -14.17 -21.89 -10.44
N ILE A 549 -13.50 -21.13 -9.59
CA ILE A 549 -12.03 -20.94 -9.65
C ILE A 549 -11.31 -22.29 -9.52
N ARG A 550 -11.77 -23.17 -8.63
CA ARG A 550 -11.19 -24.51 -8.45
C ARG A 550 -11.38 -25.41 -9.67
N ALA A 551 -12.54 -25.33 -10.34
CA ALA A 551 -12.78 -26.02 -11.59
C ALA A 551 -11.81 -25.55 -12.68
N GLN A 552 -11.70 -24.23 -12.88
CA GLN A 552 -10.77 -23.63 -13.84
C GLN A 552 -9.30 -23.95 -13.52
N ALA A 553 -8.92 -23.96 -12.25
CA ALA A 553 -7.55 -24.30 -11.84
C ALA A 553 -7.20 -25.77 -12.17
N ARG A 554 -8.19 -26.69 -12.12
CA ARG A 554 -8.01 -28.08 -12.55
C ARG A 554 -7.78 -28.21 -14.05
N GLU A 555 -8.36 -27.29 -14.83
CA GLU A 555 -8.23 -27.21 -16.28
C GLU A 555 -7.02 -26.37 -16.72
N GLY A 556 -6.30 -25.75 -15.78
CA GLY A 556 -5.16 -24.88 -16.06
C GLY A 556 -5.56 -23.51 -16.62
N MET A 557 -6.83 -23.11 -16.48
CA MET A 557 -7.39 -21.88 -17.04
C MET A 557 -7.59 -20.76 -16.03
N ALA A 558 -7.45 -21.04 -14.72
CA ALA A 558 -7.60 -20.00 -13.70
C ALA A 558 -6.46 -18.97 -13.79
N PRO A 559 -6.75 -17.66 -13.62
CA PRO A 559 -5.72 -16.66 -13.51
C PRO A 559 -4.70 -17.05 -12.43
N PRO A 560 -3.38 -16.91 -12.68
CA PRO A 560 -2.33 -17.36 -11.75
C PRO A 560 -2.51 -16.85 -10.33
N LEU A 561 -2.93 -15.59 -10.19
CA LEU A 561 -3.21 -14.95 -8.90
C LEU A 561 -4.35 -15.67 -8.14
N LEU A 562 -5.43 -16.01 -8.82
CA LEU A 562 -6.60 -16.67 -8.22
C LEU A 562 -6.36 -18.18 -8.00
N ALA A 563 -5.54 -18.81 -8.83
CA ALA A 563 -5.17 -20.21 -8.67
C ALA A 563 -4.50 -20.50 -7.32
N GLY A 564 -3.77 -19.52 -6.77
CA GLY A 564 -3.15 -19.61 -5.44
C GLY A 564 -4.15 -19.67 -4.28
N LEU A 565 -5.41 -19.25 -4.48
CA LEU A 565 -6.47 -19.28 -3.46
C LEU A 565 -7.15 -20.64 -3.33
N VAL A 566 -6.95 -21.54 -4.28
CA VAL A 566 -7.60 -22.86 -4.32
C VAL A 566 -6.56 -23.97 -4.24
N ARG A 567 -6.78 -24.91 -3.33
CA ARG A 567 -5.96 -26.13 -3.29
C ARG A 567 -6.45 -27.08 -4.38
N VAL A 568 -5.71 -27.20 -5.46
CA VAL A 568 -5.86 -28.28 -6.43
C VAL A 568 -4.87 -29.35 -6.03
N GLN A 569 -5.33 -30.53 -5.65
CA GLN A 569 -4.43 -31.68 -5.47
C GLN A 569 -3.69 -31.86 -6.80
N ALA A 570 -2.37 -31.77 -6.76
CA ALA A 570 -1.54 -32.08 -7.91
C ALA A 570 -1.80 -33.53 -8.32
N ARG A 571 -2.80 -33.73 -9.16
CA ARG A 571 -2.89 -34.93 -9.95
C ARG A 571 -1.65 -34.88 -10.84
N GLN A 572 -0.75 -35.83 -10.60
CA GLN A 572 0.55 -35.92 -11.26
C GLN A 572 0.42 -35.43 -12.71
N THR A 573 1.22 -34.44 -13.08
CA THR A 573 1.29 -33.75 -14.38
C THR A 573 1.64 -34.68 -15.56
N ARG A 574 1.34 -35.95 -15.45
CA ARG A 574 1.39 -36.93 -16.52
C ARG A 574 0.08 -37.06 -17.31
N ALA A 575 -1.03 -36.46 -16.85
CA ALA A 575 -2.32 -36.50 -17.55
C ALA A 575 -2.76 -35.15 -18.18
N ALA A 576 -2.14 -34.00 -17.83
CA ALA A 576 -2.40 -32.74 -18.48
C ALA A 576 -1.66 -32.57 -19.83
N SER A 577 -0.72 -33.45 -20.14
CA SER A 577 -0.24 -33.67 -21.50
C SER A 577 -1.03 -34.75 -22.28
N ALA A 578 -2.18 -35.24 -21.75
CA ALA A 578 -3.03 -36.24 -22.38
C ALA A 578 -4.33 -35.66 -23.01
N GLY A 579 -4.57 -34.34 -22.90
CA GLY A 579 -5.33 -33.61 -23.92
C GLY A 579 -4.30 -33.19 -24.97
N GLY A 580 -3.83 -34.15 -25.78
CA GLY A 580 -2.76 -33.94 -26.73
C GLY A 580 -2.99 -32.73 -27.59
N SER A 581 -1.91 -32.01 -27.96
CA SER A 581 -1.94 -30.96 -28.98
C SER A 581 -2.89 -31.39 -30.12
N LEU A 582 -3.50 -30.44 -30.81
CA LEU A 582 -4.36 -30.78 -31.95
C LEU A 582 -3.67 -31.84 -32.84
N ALA A 583 -2.38 -31.72 -33.07
CA ALA A 583 -1.55 -32.69 -33.76
C ALA A 583 -1.66 -34.10 -33.17
N ALA A 584 -1.62 -34.26 -31.84
CA ALA A 584 -1.73 -35.56 -31.20
C ALA A 584 -3.15 -36.17 -31.29
N ARG A 585 -4.20 -35.34 -31.32
CA ARG A 585 -5.58 -35.76 -31.57
C ARG A 585 -5.78 -36.19 -33.00
N LEU A 586 -5.27 -35.42 -33.96
CA LEU A 586 -5.34 -35.72 -35.36
C LEU A 586 -4.55 -36.98 -35.76
N ALA A 587 -3.43 -37.25 -35.09
CA ALA A 587 -2.65 -38.48 -35.27
C ALA A 587 -3.38 -39.76 -34.80
N GLN A 588 -4.47 -39.66 -34.03
CA GLN A 588 -5.28 -40.79 -33.55
C GLN A 588 -6.42 -41.17 -34.46
N VAL A 589 -6.72 -40.35 -35.49
CA VAL A 589 -7.84 -40.54 -36.44
C VAL A 589 -7.32 -40.48 -37.85
N GLY A 590 -8.08 -41.03 -38.81
CA GLY A 590 -7.74 -40.98 -40.21
C GLY A 590 -7.80 -39.55 -40.76
N PRO A 591 -7.06 -39.24 -41.84
CA PRO A 591 -7.06 -37.92 -42.48
C PRO A 591 -8.45 -37.44 -42.92
N GLU A 592 -9.37 -38.38 -43.19
CA GLU A 592 -10.75 -38.12 -43.55
C GLU A 592 -11.58 -37.52 -42.39
N ASP A 593 -11.20 -37.77 -41.14
CA ASP A 593 -11.91 -37.27 -39.94
C ASP A 593 -11.28 -35.96 -39.37
N TRP A 594 -10.14 -35.50 -39.88
CA TRP A 594 -9.42 -34.32 -39.37
C TRP A 594 -10.27 -33.06 -39.36
N GLU A 595 -10.99 -32.81 -40.45
CA GLU A 595 -11.85 -31.63 -40.58
C GLU A 595 -12.97 -31.66 -39.52
N GLN A 596 -13.59 -32.80 -39.33
CA GLN A 596 -14.66 -32.93 -38.33
C GLN A 596 -14.16 -32.78 -36.89
N VAL A 597 -13.08 -33.45 -36.54
CA VAL A 597 -12.47 -33.38 -35.18
C VAL A 597 -12.02 -31.95 -34.85
N THR A 598 -11.47 -31.26 -35.82
CA THR A 598 -11.03 -29.86 -35.63
C THR A 598 -12.21 -28.90 -35.60
N LEU A 599 -13.24 -29.15 -36.45
CA LEU A 599 -14.45 -28.33 -36.47
C LEU A 599 -15.25 -28.45 -35.17
N ASP A 600 -15.38 -29.64 -34.61
CA ASP A 600 -16.03 -29.87 -33.32
C ASP A 600 -15.31 -29.10 -32.19
N LEU A 601 -13.98 -29.10 -32.22
CA LEU A 601 -13.17 -28.32 -31.26
C LEU A 601 -13.40 -26.83 -31.46
N VAL A 602 -13.32 -26.30 -32.68
CA VAL A 602 -13.52 -24.88 -32.96
C VAL A 602 -14.93 -24.42 -32.58
N THR A 603 -15.95 -25.14 -32.98
CA THR A 603 -17.37 -24.82 -32.67
C THR A 603 -17.65 -24.89 -31.16
N ALA A 604 -17.02 -25.82 -30.43
CA ALA A 604 -17.10 -25.85 -28.96
C ALA A 604 -16.50 -24.59 -28.32
N GLN A 605 -15.36 -24.09 -28.83
CA GLN A 605 -14.77 -22.85 -28.31
C GLN A 605 -15.58 -21.60 -28.73
N VAL A 606 -16.17 -21.59 -29.92
CA VAL A 606 -17.09 -20.52 -30.37
C VAL A 606 -18.34 -20.48 -29.49
N ALA A 607 -18.96 -21.61 -29.21
CA ALA A 607 -20.10 -21.72 -28.30
C ALA A 607 -19.73 -21.21 -26.91
N ALA A 608 -18.56 -21.58 -26.43
CA ALA A 608 -18.06 -21.16 -25.13
C ALA A 608 -17.84 -19.64 -25.08
N VAL A 609 -17.35 -19.00 -26.11
CA VAL A 609 -17.19 -17.52 -26.16
C VAL A 609 -18.54 -16.82 -26.18
N LEU A 610 -19.49 -17.32 -26.95
CA LEU A 610 -20.84 -16.75 -27.09
C LEU A 610 -21.77 -17.06 -25.89
N GLY A 611 -21.36 -17.95 -24.97
CA GLY A 611 -22.18 -18.33 -23.83
C GLY A 611 -23.32 -19.34 -24.17
N HIS A 612 -23.24 -20.00 -25.32
CA HIS A 612 -24.21 -21.01 -25.67
C HIS A 612 -23.97 -22.32 -24.91
N ALA A 613 -25.06 -22.95 -24.45
CA ALA A 613 -25.00 -24.20 -23.67
C ALA A 613 -24.58 -25.42 -24.54
N SER A 614 -24.70 -25.34 -25.87
CA SER A 614 -24.34 -26.42 -26.78
C SER A 614 -23.76 -25.86 -28.10
N ALA A 615 -22.71 -26.48 -28.61
CA ALA A 615 -22.12 -26.21 -29.92
C ALA A 615 -23.03 -26.57 -31.08
N SER A 616 -23.99 -27.51 -30.87
CA SER A 616 -24.93 -27.99 -31.90
C SER A 616 -25.96 -26.93 -32.36
N SER A 617 -26.08 -25.81 -31.69
CA SER A 617 -26.97 -24.71 -32.05
C SER A 617 -26.30 -23.68 -33.00
N LEU A 618 -25.00 -23.82 -33.28
CA LEU A 618 -24.23 -22.92 -34.10
C LEU A 618 -24.09 -23.43 -35.53
N ASP A 619 -24.35 -22.57 -36.51
CA ASP A 619 -24.00 -22.83 -37.91
C ASP A 619 -22.52 -22.55 -38.14
N PRO A 620 -21.67 -23.57 -38.41
CA PRO A 620 -20.23 -23.37 -38.56
C PRO A 620 -19.82 -22.54 -39.77
N GLY A 621 -20.71 -22.38 -40.74
CA GLY A 621 -20.51 -21.60 -41.98
C GLY A 621 -20.86 -20.13 -41.82
N ARG A 622 -21.50 -19.75 -40.69
CA ARG A 622 -21.90 -18.36 -40.45
C ARG A 622 -20.74 -17.52 -39.99
N ALA A 623 -20.68 -16.28 -40.49
CA ALA A 623 -19.60 -15.36 -40.09
C ALA A 623 -19.64 -15.00 -38.61
N PHE A 624 -18.48 -14.93 -37.94
CA PHE A 624 -18.37 -14.58 -36.52
C PHE A 624 -19.04 -13.23 -36.21
N LYS A 625 -18.92 -12.25 -37.11
CA LYS A 625 -19.57 -10.95 -36.98
C LYS A 625 -21.10 -11.06 -36.92
N GLU A 626 -21.69 -11.96 -37.68
CA GLU A 626 -23.13 -12.24 -37.69
C GLU A 626 -23.60 -13.05 -36.47
N LEU A 627 -22.66 -13.75 -35.81
CA LEU A 627 -22.89 -14.47 -34.57
C LEU A 627 -22.75 -13.54 -33.33
N GLY A 628 -22.42 -12.24 -33.55
CA GLY A 628 -22.27 -11.27 -32.48
C GLY A 628 -20.87 -11.14 -31.91
N PHE A 629 -19.83 -11.62 -32.63
CA PHE A 629 -18.44 -11.41 -32.23
C PHE A 629 -18.05 -9.94 -32.42
N ASP A 630 -17.54 -9.35 -31.37
CA ASP A 630 -16.77 -8.11 -31.37
C ASP A 630 -15.26 -8.40 -31.41
N SER A 631 -14.44 -7.35 -31.46
CA SER A 631 -12.98 -7.48 -31.50
C SER A 631 -12.43 -8.21 -30.26
N LEU A 632 -13.11 -8.12 -29.15
CA LEU A 632 -12.70 -8.73 -27.88
C LEU A 632 -13.00 -10.22 -27.86
N SER A 633 -14.20 -10.61 -28.30
CA SER A 633 -14.61 -12.00 -28.46
C SER A 633 -13.72 -12.74 -29.48
N ALA A 634 -13.26 -12.03 -30.52
CA ALA A 634 -12.31 -12.56 -31.51
C ALA A 634 -10.96 -12.91 -30.86
N VAL A 635 -10.41 -12.03 -30.01
CA VAL A 635 -9.17 -12.28 -29.25
C VAL A 635 -9.35 -13.42 -28.25
N GLU A 636 -10.51 -13.47 -27.55
CA GLU A 636 -10.82 -14.57 -26.62
C GLU A 636 -10.86 -15.91 -27.33
N LEU A 637 -11.54 -16.00 -28.49
CA LEU A 637 -11.59 -17.22 -29.30
C LEU A 637 -10.19 -17.68 -29.69
N ARG A 638 -9.36 -16.78 -30.22
CA ARG A 638 -7.98 -17.11 -30.61
C ARG A 638 -7.16 -17.64 -29.42
N ASN A 639 -7.26 -16.98 -28.25
CA ASN A 639 -6.54 -17.41 -27.04
C ASN A 639 -6.99 -18.81 -26.59
N ARG A 640 -8.30 -19.08 -26.59
CA ARG A 640 -8.87 -20.38 -26.22
C ARG A 640 -8.42 -21.46 -27.20
N LEU A 641 -8.46 -21.18 -28.50
CA LEU A 641 -7.99 -22.11 -29.53
C LEU A 641 -6.49 -22.37 -29.39
N SER A 642 -5.66 -21.36 -29.15
CA SER A 642 -4.22 -21.53 -28.93
C SER A 642 -3.96 -22.43 -27.72
N GLN A 643 -4.69 -22.25 -26.64
CA GLN A 643 -4.55 -23.05 -25.43
C GLN A 643 -5.04 -24.47 -25.61
N ALA A 644 -6.21 -24.67 -26.25
CA ALA A 644 -6.81 -25.99 -26.44
C ALA A 644 -6.01 -26.87 -27.44
N THR A 645 -5.25 -26.24 -28.34
CA THR A 645 -4.53 -26.93 -29.42
C THR A 645 -3.02 -26.96 -29.27
N GLY A 646 -2.47 -26.06 -28.43
CA GLY A 646 -1.02 -25.82 -28.29
C GLY A 646 -0.40 -25.09 -29.48
N LEU A 647 -1.21 -24.61 -30.44
CA LEU A 647 -0.74 -23.88 -31.62
C LEU A 647 -0.52 -22.39 -31.33
N LYS A 648 0.50 -21.79 -31.94
CA LYS A 648 0.66 -20.32 -31.97
C LYS A 648 -0.22 -19.78 -33.10
N LEU A 649 -1.38 -19.22 -32.76
CA LEU A 649 -2.32 -18.67 -33.71
C LEU A 649 -2.16 -17.13 -33.81
N PRO A 650 -2.25 -16.54 -35.01
CA PRO A 650 -2.11 -15.11 -35.24
C PRO A 650 -3.24 -14.32 -34.55
N THR A 651 -2.96 -13.07 -34.20
CA THR A 651 -3.94 -12.18 -33.56
C THR A 651 -5.10 -11.83 -34.50
N THR A 652 -4.87 -11.88 -35.80
CA THR A 652 -5.85 -11.62 -36.86
C THR A 652 -6.68 -12.83 -37.26
N LEU A 653 -6.47 -14.01 -36.63
CA LEU A 653 -7.11 -15.29 -36.99
C LEU A 653 -8.59 -15.20 -37.35
N VAL A 654 -9.39 -14.52 -36.52
CA VAL A 654 -10.85 -14.43 -36.65
C VAL A 654 -11.25 -13.45 -37.78
N PHE A 655 -10.38 -12.49 -38.08
CA PHE A 655 -10.57 -11.53 -39.16
C PHE A 655 -10.17 -12.13 -40.53
N ASP A 656 -9.04 -12.84 -40.56
CA ASP A 656 -8.53 -13.51 -41.75
C ASP A 656 -9.36 -14.76 -42.09
N HIS A 657 -9.95 -15.40 -41.08
CA HIS A 657 -10.74 -16.62 -41.21
C HIS A 657 -12.12 -16.42 -40.52
N PRO A 658 -13.09 -15.73 -41.18
CA PRO A 658 -14.27 -15.18 -40.53
C PRO A 658 -15.35 -16.23 -40.16
N THR A 659 -15.14 -17.53 -40.35
CA THR A 659 -16.09 -18.60 -40.00
C THR A 659 -15.38 -19.74 -39.28
N ALA A 660 -16.12 -20.56 -38.50
CA ALA A 660 -15.55 -21.72 -37.84
C ALA A 660 -14.91 -22.72 -38.81
N ILE A 661 -15.53 -22.90 -39.99
CA ILE A 661 -14.97 -23.74 -41.07
C ILE A 661 -13.65 -23.19 -41.60
N ALA A 662 -13.55 -21.86 -41.81
CA ALA A 662 -12.33 -21.24 -42.28
C ALA A 662 -11.19 -21.39 -41.28
N VAL A 663 -11.45 -21.16 -39.96
CA VAL A 663 -10.49 -21.40 -38.88
C VAL A 663 -10.06 -22.86 -38.82
N THR A 664 -11.00 -23.79 -38.98
CA THR A 664 -10.70 -25.23 -39.00
C THR A 664 -9.71 -25.58 -40.11
N ARG A 665 -9.95 -25.09 -41.32
CA ARG A 665 -9.09 -25.34 -42.49
C ARG A 665 -7.71 -24.71 -42.35
N TYR A 666 -7.63 -23.56 -41.69
CA TYR A 666 -6.35 -22.92 -41.37
C TYR A 666 -5.57 -23.74 -40.33
N MET A 667 -6.21 -24.27 -39.30
CA MET A 667 -5.53 -24.92 -38.21
C MET A 667 -4.97 -26.32 -38.51
N ILE A 668 -5.59 -27.07 -39.45
CA ILE A 668 -5.15 -28.43 -39.80
C ILE A 668 -3.73 -28.47 -40.35
N PRO A 669 -3.37 -27.71 -41.37
CA PRO A 669 -1.98 -27.70 -41.90
C PRO A 669 -0.98 -27.13 -40.90
N VAL A 670 -1.38 -26.20 -40.04
CA VAL A 670 -0.51 -25.68 -38.95
C VAL A 670 -0.26 -26.75 -37.88
N ALA A 671 -1.22 -27.63 -37.61
CA ALA A 671 -1.08 -28.73 -36.64
C ALA A 671 -0.29 -29.92 -37.20
N MET A 672 -0.38 -30.18 -38.51
CA MET A 672 0.20 -31.34 -39.21
C MET A 672 1.03 -30.90 -40.43
N PRO A 673 2.17 -30.24 -40.27
CA PRO A 673 2.96 -29.63 -41.35
C PRO A 673 3.64 -30.63 -42.28
N GLY A 674 3.20 -31.85 -42.43
CA GLY A 674 3.75 -32.85 -43.33
C GLY A 674 2.68 -33.70 -44.05
N ALA A 675 1.40 -33.43 -43.82
CA ALA A 675 0.30 -34.30 -44.25
C ALA A 675 -0.63 -33.67 -45.30
N ALA A 676 -0.22 -32.57 -45.96
CA ALA A 676 -1.03 -31.92 -47.00
C ALA A 676 -0.98 -32.75 -48.31
N PRO A 677 -2.15 -33.01 -48.94
CA PRO A 677 -2.16 -33.55 -50.28
C PRO A 677 -1.52 -32.57 -51.24
N SER A 678 -0.61 -33.09 -52.09
CA SER A 678 0.14 -32.36 -53.08
C SER A 678 -0.78 -31.65 -54.09
N SER A 679 -1.10 -30.40 -53.83
CA SER A 679 -1.65 -29.49 -54.83
C SER A 679 -1.24 -28.06 -54.52
N SER A 680 -0.39 -27.56 -55.37
CA SER A 680 0.06 -26.20 -55.65
C SER A 680 1.47 -25.83 -55.13
N SER A 681 2.40 -25.86 -56.05
CA SER A 681 3.78 -25.34 -55.97
C SER A 681 3.87 -23.81 -55.85
N ARG A 682 2.73 -23.07 -55.79
CA ARG A 682 2.75 -21.60 -55.69
C ARG A 682 2.83 -21.08 -54.24
N SER A 683 2.45 -21.84 -53.21
CA SER A 683 2.47 -21.38 -51.84
C SER A 683 3.84 -21.43 -51.16
N SER A 684 4.80 -22.15 -51.72
CA SER A 684 6.15 -22.26 -51.14
C SER A 684 6.98 -21.00 -51.36
N GLU A 685 6.92 -20.43 -52.59
CA GLU A 685 7.64 -19.20 -52.95
C GLU A 685 7.10 -17.96 -52.20
N GLU A 686 5.78 -17.81 -52.08
CA GLU A 686 5.16 -16.72 -51.33
C GLU A 686 5.53 -16.76 -49.86
N ASN A 687 5.66 -17.93 -49.25
CA ASN A 687 6.08 -18.07 -47.86
C ASN A 687 7.57 -17.80 -47.68
N GLU A 688 8.43 -18.19 -48.60
CA GLU A 688 9.86 -17.85 -48.58
C GLU A 688 10.07 -16.34 -48.74
N ILE A 689 9.36 -15.68 -49.66
CA ILE A 689 9.41 -14.22 -49.85
C ILE A 689 8.91 -13.50 -48.58
N ARG A 690 7.84 -13.97 -47.93
CA ARG A 690 7.32 -13.39 -46.71
C ARG A 690 8.30 -13.58 -45.56
N GLU A 691 8.94 -14.72 -45.44
CA GLU A 691 9.96 -14.99 -44.42
C GLU A 691 11.21 -14.11 -44.59
N VAL A 692 11.64 -13.92 -45.83
CA VAL A 692 12.76 -13.03 -46.19
C VAL A 692 12.40 -11.57 -45.88
N LEU A 693 11.23 -11.09 -46.25
CA LEU A 693 10.78 -9.71 -45.97
C LEU A 693 10.64 -9.44 -44.48
N THR A 694 10.17 -10.42 -43.69
CA THR A 694 10.04 -10.28 -42.22
C THR A 694 11.37 -10.39 -41.49
N SER A 695 12.39 -10.99 -42.09
CA SER A 695 13.73 -11.10 -41.52
C SER A 695 14.59 -9.84 -41.69
N ILE A 696 14.20 -8.91 -42.61
CA ILE A 696 14.94 -7.69 -42.86
C ILE A 696 14.53 -6.58 -41.88
N PRO A 697 15.48 -6.02 -41.09
CA PRO A 697 15.17 -4.91 -40.21
C PRO A 697 14.57 -3.71 -40.96
N ILE A 698 13.48 -3.13 -40.45
CA ILE A 698 12.77 -1.99 -41.04
C ILE A 698 13.70 -0.81 -41.36
N GLY A 699 14.75 -0.60 -40.56
CA GLY A 699 15.76 0.43 -40.79
C GLY A 699 16.56 0.19 -42.10
N ARG A 700 16.75 -1.07 -42.49
CA ARG A 700 17.45 -1.42 -43.74
C ARG A 700 16.54 -1.27 -44.96
N LEU A 701 15.26 -1.60 -44.84
CA LEU A 701 14.23 -1.35 -45.85
C LEU A 701 14.04 0.16 -46.12
N ARG A 702 14.12 0.97 -45.06
CA ARG A 702 14.05 2.43 -45.19
C ARG A 702 15.31 3.04 -45.82
N ALA A 703 16.48 2.54 -45.45
CA ALA A 703 17.77 3.03 -45.99
C ALA A 703 17.95 2.74 -47.47
N THR A 704 17.27 1.71 -47.99
CA THR A 704 17.31 1.32 -49.42
C THR A 704 16.15 1.89 -50.25
N GLY A 705 15.24 2.65 -49.67
CA GLY A 705 14.05 3.19 -50.34
C GLY A 705 12.97 2.14 -50.66
N LEU A 706 13.17 0.88 -50.30
CA LEU A 706 12.25 -0.22 -50.57
C LEU A 706 10.96 -0.10 -49.75
N LEU A 707 11.04 0.48 -48.55
CA LEU A 707 9.86 0.69 -47.69
C LEU A 707 8.89 1.71 -48.30
N ASP A 708 9.42 2.77 -48.92
CA ASP A 708 8.60 3.80 -49.54
C ASP A 708 7.94 3.27 -50.84
N ALA A 709 8.64 2.47 -51.59
CA ALA A 709 8.10 1.79 -52.77
C ALA A 709 7.00 0.77 -52.42
N LEU A 710 7.16 0.00 -51.32
CA LEU A 710 6.14 -0.91 -50.84
C LEU A 710 4.91 -0.17 -50.31
N LEU A 711 5.08 0.96 -49.63
CA LEU A 711 3.98 1.80 -49.12
C LEU A 711 3.24 2.49 -50.28
N GLU A 712 3.92 2.91 -51.34
CA GLU A 712 3.27 3.43 -52.56
C GLU A 712 2.43 2.36 -53.26
N LEU A 713 2.91 1.13 -53.34
CA LEU A 713 2.15 -0.01 -53.91
C LEU A 713 0.88 -0.30 -53.07
N VAL A 714 0.96 -0.26 -51.77
CA VAL A 714 -0.19 -0.45 -50.88
C VAL A 714 -1.18 0.70 -51.01
N ASN A 715 -0.72 1.95 -51.09
CA ASN A 715 -1.60 3.11 -51.21
C ASN A 715 -2.26 3.18 -52.62
N ASN A 716 -1.53 2.82 -53.69
CA ASN A 716 -2.10 2.77 -55.02
C ASN A 716 -3.13 1.63 -55.19
N ALA A 717 -3.02 0.55 -54.44
CA ALA A 717 -4.02 -0.53 -54.41
C ALA A 717 -5.32 -0.10 -53.72
N SER A 718 -5.28 0.93 -52.85
CA SER A 718 -6.44 1.45 -52.10
C SER A 718 -7.27 2.50 -52.85
N GLU A 719 -6.72 3.13 -53.88
CA GLU A 719 -7.40 4.21 -54.66
C GLU A 719 -8.11 3.75 -55.96
N ASN A 720 -7.87 2.53 -56.44
CA ASN A 720 -8.53 2.02 -57.66
C ASN A 720 -9.44 0.83 -57.34
N GLY A 721 -10.71 1.08 -57.33
CA GLY A 721 -11.76 0.05 -57.34
C GLY A 721 -11.75 -0.69 -58.67
N SER A 722 -11.75 -2.03 -58.60
CA SER A 722 -11.88 -3.09 -59.63
C SER A 722 -10.85 -3.07 -60.78
N PRO A 723 -10.03 -4.10 -60.90
CA PRO A 723 -9.11 -4.22 -62.05
C PRO A 723 -9.84 -4.68 -63.30
N THR A 724 -9.78 -3.87 -64.35
CA THR A 724 -9.87 -4.38 -65.72
C THR A 724 -8.55 -5.06 -66.02
N GLU A 725 -8.61 -6.32 -66.50
CA GLU A 725 -7.52 -7.06 -67.04
C GLU A 725 -6.92 -6.27 -68.21
N ASP A 726 -5.81 -5.63 -68.06
CA ASP A 726 -4.72 -5.43 -69.00
C ASP A 726 -3.75 -4.34 -68.48
N SER A 727 -2.50 -4.76 -68.35
CA SER A 727 -1.28 -3.95 -68.11
C SER A 727 -0.95 -3.64 -66.63
N ALA A 728 -0.39 -4.61 -65.96
CA ALA A 728 0.69 -4.40 -64.99
C ALA A 728 1.50 -5.69 -64.91
N ALA A 729 2.78 -5.61 -65.22
CA ALA A 729 3.70 -6.65 -64.82
C ALA A 729 3.66 -6.73 -63.33
N SER A 730 2.94 -7.71 -62.81
CA SER A 730 2.76 -7.97 -61.37
C SER A 730 4.11 -8.40 -60.79
N ILE A 731 4.37 -8.00 -59.53
CA ILE A 731 5.50 -8.52 -58.76
C ILE A 731 5.48 -10.06 -58.75
N ASP A 732 4.33 -10.66 -58.98
CA ASP A 732 4.13 -12.11 -59.10
C ASP A 732 4.80 -12.73 -60.35
N ASP A 733 5.19 -11.93 -61.33
CA ASP A 733 5.90 -12.37 -62.52
C ASP A 733 7.42 -12.17 -62.46
N MET A 734 7.97 -11.65 -61.37
CA MET A 734 9.41 -11.43 -61.17
C MET A 734 10.04 -12.61 -60.44
N ASP A 735 11.06 -13.22 -61.04
CA ASP A 735 11.83 -14.25 -60.36
C ASP A 735 12.75 -13.66 -59.26
N ALA A 736 13.14 -14.49 -58.29
CA ALA A 736 13.98 -14.09 -57.17
C ALA A 736 15.31 -13.42 -57.61
N ALA A 737 15.80 -13.72 -58.78
CA ALA A 737 17.03 -13.15 -59.36
C ALA A 737 16.79 -11.73 -59.91
N ALA A 738 15.58 -11.41 -60.34
CA ALA A 738 15.18 -10.08 -60.78
C ALA A 738 14.99 -9.14 -59.58
N LEU A 739 14.43 -9.62 -58.47
CA LEU A 739 14.29 -8.89 -57.22
C LEU A 739 15.67 -8.59 -56.57
N ILE A 740 16.61 -9.54 -56.61
CA ILE A 740 17.97 -9.35 -56.10
C ILE A 740 18.73 -8.32 -56.97
N ARG A 741 18.55 -8.29 -58.27
CA ARG A 741 19.14 -7.28 -59.16
C ARG A 741 18.61 -5.86 -58.88
N LEU A 742 17.33 -5.73 -58.59
CA LEU A 742 16.72 -4.45 -58.22
C LEU A 742 17.30 -3.89 -56.90
N THR A 743 17.69 -4.78 -55.99
CA THR A 743 18.34 -4.39 -54.74
C THR A 743 19.82 -4.04 -54.89
N GLU A 744 20.50 -4.59 -55.90
CA GLU A 744 21.92 -4.29 -56.20
C GLU A 744 22.08 -2.99 -57.01
N GLU A 745 21.15 -2.64 -57.92
CA GLU A 745 21.18 -1.38 -58.67
C GLU A 745 20.81 -0.13 -57.87
N THR A 746 20.14 -0.27 -56.74
CA THR A 746 19.81 0.85 -55.83
C THR A 746 20.84 1.08 -54.70
N ALA A 747 21.95 0.33 -54.72
CA ALA A 747 23.01 0.42 -53.68
C ALA A 747 24.28 1.16 -54.18
N VAL A 748 24.18 2.03 -55.21
CA VAL A 748 25.27 2.93 -55.68
C VAL A 748 24.93 4.39 -55.34
#